data_ac5d6cda0011adc99190bb1d82216b2f
#
_entry.id   ac5d6cda0011adc99190bb1d82216b2f
#
_cell.length_a   1.000
_cell.length_b   1.000
_cell.length_c   1.000
_cell.angle_alpha   90.00
_cell.angle_beta   90.00
_cell.angle_gamma   90.00
#
_symmetry.space_group_name_H-M   'P 1'
#
loop_
_entity.id
_entity.type
_entity.pdbx_description
1 polymer ?
#
loop_
_entity_poly.entity_id
_entity_poly.type
_entity_poly.pdbx_seq_one_letter_code
_entity_poly.pdbx_strand_id
1 'polypeptide(L)'
;MERRIQGNDAVGLNRHGAHVWTRPMSHLAASMFALCIAALPAIPAAAQTQADPDTDARRNDPIRTLDEERITANAVPTTAAAASQHVTVLRRAELDAFRGQSVADMLSRQAGVVIDRSARSGGFGSLYLRGADPSHVVVLIDHVRQNDPLSSRGSAVDLNTLSTDDVERIEVVRGNASVVNLEAMAGLIHIFTRRAAPGASAGGSVGGDALRGGQASWSGTGLRLSATQRDDSGDAGAFNRTRAANAGWEHAVGDVLSLRAAVRFSDSDNRGFPDDSGGARYAMVRDLESRRSDSRQFSVRGEFRPAAGTLDMQLATMSRDGDESSPGVAPGLRDPFGLPSIIARTDYRRDEVLAAWRMALGESTLFTAGLQHQRERGRFDSVIDFGAFLLPAAFELRRETQSAFAEARWQRGDWTVQGGARYERPADGKNNSGGEASTHPMLSLQRSLGEGRGQWGASIARSSKLPSFYALGHPLVGNALLAPERALHRELYYANAADAAWPTRITLFSARYRNLVDFDAGPPPQLVNRARIEADGLEWRSGHRFDNDWRVQLDGTWMRVRDPDGGAPLRHRPRLQVGAQLGVPIGEARELSLMVRHLSRRFDSSIPTGDRWLGASTVLDLALRQRRGPLQYVLALDNVADARAEETIGSGMPGRRLRLSLQWAAP
;
A
#
# COMPACT_ATOMS: atom_id res chain seq x y z
N MET A 1 34.92 62.81 -6.43
CA MET A 1 34.77 62.82 -4.94
C MET A 1 34.33 61.47 -4.52
N GLU A 2 35.28 60.66 -4.05
CA GLU A 2 35.16 59.26 -3.67
C GLU A 2 34.33 59.11 -2.38
N ARG A 3 33.57 58.01 -2.29
CA ARG A 3 33.47 57.23 -1.04
C ARG A 3 33.12 55.77 -1.36
N ARG A 4 34.05 54.91 -1.06
CA ARG A 4 33.94 53.46 -0.95
C ARG A 4 32.86 53.09 0.10
N ILE A 5 32.07 52.06 -0.20
CA ILE A 5 31.56 51.16 0.82
C ILE A 5 31.90 49.73 0.35
N GLN A 6 32.82 49.10 1.07
CA GLN A 6 33.10 47.67 1.04
C GLN A 6 32.06 46.94 1.87
N GLY A 7 31.65 45.78 1.40
CA GLY A 7 30.84 44.82 2.14
C GLY A 7 30.68 43.56 1.31
N ASN A 8 31.74 42.76 1.28
CA ASN A 8 31.73 41.38 0.79
C ASN A 8 30.84 40.53 1.67
N ASP A 9 29.96 39.73 1.11
CA ASP A 9 29.76 38.33 1.47
C ASP A 9 29.23 37.59 0.26
N ALA A 10 30.15 37.15 -0.60
CA ALA A 10 29.89 36.20 -1.67
C ALA A 10 29.77 34.80 -1.03
N VAL A 11 28.56 34.27 -0.93
CA VAL A 11 28.37 32.85 -0.64
C VAL A 11 28.83 32.07 -1.88
N GLY A 12 30.06 31.54 -1.78
CA GLY A 12 30.64 30.66 -2.77
C GLY A 12 29.90 29.32 -2.83
N LEU A 13 29.05 29.13 -3.82
CA LEU A 13 28.53 27.81 -4.19
C LEU A 13 29.64 27.03 -4.91
N ASN A 14 30.27 26.17 -4.17
CA ASN A 14 31.33 25.29 -4.67
C ASN A 14 30.68 24.18 -5.54
N ARG A 15 30.96 24.18 -6.83
CA ARG A 15 30.40 23.27 -7.85
C ARG A 15 30.90 21.83 -7.82
N HIS A 16 31.63 21.40 -6.82
CA HIS A 16 32.08 20.00 -6.65
C HIS A 16 32.20 19.68 -5.17
N GLY A 17 31.18 19.03 -4.61
CA GLY A 17 31.21 18.52 -3.26
C GLY A 17 29.90 17.83 -2.92
N ALA A 18 29.74 16.58 -3.39
CA ALA A 18 28.77 15.69 -2.79
C ALA A 18 29.21 15.45 -1.34
N HIS A 19 28.85 16.35 -0.43
CA HIS A 19 28.92 16.06 0.99
C HIS A 19 27.94 14.93 1.29
N VAL A 20 28.49 13.70 1.29
CA VAL A 20 27.85 12.53 1.87
C VAL A 20 27.68 12.80 3.36
N TRP A 21 26.55 13.37 3.72
CA TRP A 21 26.10 13.40 5.11
C TRP A 21 25.66 11.98 5.46
N THR A 22 26.60 11.14 5.90
CA THR A 22 26.30 9.86 6.52
C THR A 22 25.63 10.13 7.85
N ARG A 23 24.30 10.17 7.86
CA ARG A 23 23.54 10.16 9.11
C ARG A 23 23.70 8.79 9.79
N PRO A 24 23.79 8.73 11.14
CA PRO A 24 24.09 7.50 11.90
C PRO A 24 23.01 6.40 11.83
N MET A 25 21.94 6.58 11.09
CA MET A 25 20.85 5.60 11.02
C MET A 25 21.09 4.39 10.11
N SER A 26 21.93 4.53 9.08
CA SER A 26 22.39 3.37 8.29
C SER A 26 23.10 2.33 9.16
N HIS A 27 23.71 2.77 10.28
CA HIS A 27 24.36 1.90 11.23
C HIS A 27 23.39 1.19 12.18
N LEU A 28 22.23 1.78 12.52
CA LEU A 28 21.24 1.15 13.41
C LEU A 28 20.52 -0.01 12.73
N ALA A 29 20.07 0.15 11.49
CA ALA A 29 19.46 -0.92 10.72
C ALA A 29 20.46 -2.03 10.38
N ALA A 30 21.71 -1.67 10.03
CA ALA A 30 22.80 -2.61 9.80
C ALA A 30 23.22 -3.32 11.10
N SER A 31 23.23 -2.62 12.24
CA SER A 31 23.55 -3.18 13.55
C SER A 31 22.44 -4.10 14.06
N MET A 32 21.17 -3.78 13.82
CA MET A 32 20.04 -4.69 14.13
C MET A 32 20.06 -5.92 13.22
N PHE A 33 20.42 -5.79 11.95
CA PHE A 33 20.61 -6.93 11.06
C PHE A 33 21.75 -7.84 11.53
N ALA A 34 22.88 -7.26 11.92
CA ALA A 34 24.00 -7.99 12.51
C ALA A 34 23.66 -8.59 13.89
N LEU A 35 22.86 -7.90 14.71
CA LEU A 35 22.40 -8.38 16.02
C LEU A 35 21.41 -9.54 15.87
N CYS A 36 20.51 -9.51 14.87
CA CYS A 36 19.62 -10.64 14.58
C CYS A 36 20.40 -11.88 14.11
N ILE A 37 21.51 -11.70 13.39
CA ILE A 37 22.37 -12.83 12.98
C ILE A 37 23.26 -13.31 14.14
N ALA A 38 23.77 -12.40 14.97
CA ALA A 38 24.62 -12.73 16.12
C ALA A 38 23.83 -13.28 17.33
N ALA A 39 22.54 -13.01 17.40
CA ALA A 39 21.64 -13.51 18.45
C ALA A 39 21.06 -14.92 18.17
N LEU A 40 21.63 -15.66 17.22
CA LEU A 40 21.30 -17.08 17.04
C LEU A 40 21.95 -17.88 18.19
N PRO A 41 21.23 -18.17 19.30
CA PRO A 41 21.80 -18.99 20.35
C PRO A 41 21.93 -20.42 19.86
N ALA A 42 22.98 -21.10 20.28
CA ALA A 42 23.05 -22.54 20.25
C ALA A 42 21.92 -23.07 21.16
N ILE A 43 20.83 -23.53 20.56
CA ILE A 43 19.63 -23.99 21.29
C ILE A 43 19.89 -25.41 21.77
N PRO A 44 19.75 -25.71 23.10
CA PRO A 44 19.64 -27.06 23.56
C PRO A 44 18.29 -27.64 23.07
N ALA A 45 18.34 -28.84 22.51
CA ALA A 45 17.17 -29.59 22.10
C ALA A 45 16.27 -29.85 23.32
N ALA A 46 15.14 -29.17 23.42
CA ALA A 46 14.12 -29.40 24.42
C ALA A 46 12.79 -29.73 23.72
N ALA A 47 12.35 -30.94 24.01
CA ALA A 47 11.00 -31.52 23.91
C ALA A 47 10.06 -30.99 22.80
N GLN A 48 9.95 -31.80 21.77
CA GLN A 48 8.91 -31.77 20.76
C GLN A 48 7.53 -32.09 21.37
N THR A 49 6.65 -31.11 21.43
CA THR A 49 5.22 -31.40 21.30
C THR A 49 4.95 -31.46 19.81
N GLN A 50 4.69 -32.64 19.27
CA GLN A 50 4.25 -32.85 17.90
C GLN A 50 2.96 -32.04 17.69
N ALA A 51 3.05 -30.89 17.06
CA ALA A 51 1.89 -30.24 16.45
C ALA A 51 1.46 -31.15 15.29
N ASP A 52 0.20 -31.53 15.28
CA ASP A 52 -0.42 -32.30 14.21
C ASP A 52 -0.19 -31.60 12.85
N PRO A 53 0.57 -32.19 11.93
CA PRO A 53 0.90 -31.55 10.64
C PRO A 53 -0.33 -31.27 9.77
N ASP A 54 -1.46 -31.91 10.05
CA ASP A 54 -2.72 -31.72 9.34
C ASP A 54 -3.45 -30.42 9.75
N THR A 55 -3.19 -29.91 10.96
CA THR A 55 -3.78 -28.66 11.48
C THR A 55 -3.11 -27.42 10.86
N ASP A 56 -1.79 -27.48 10.59
CA ASP A 56 -1.06 -26.37 9.96
C ASP A 56 -1.31 -26.30 8.44
N ALA A 57 -1.49 -27.44 7.77
CA ALA A 57 -1.88 -27.48 6.35
C ALA A 57 -3.29 -26.90 6.14
N ARG A 58 -4.21 -27.15 7.07
CA ARG A 58 -5.58 -26.61 7.06
C ARG A 58 -5.64 -25.11 7.37
N ARG A 59 -4.71 -24.59 8.19
CA ARG A 59 -4.59 -23.16 8.52
C ARG A 59 -4.10 -22.32 7.36
N ASN A 60 -3.34 -22.88 6.43
CA ASN A 60 -2.70 -22.17 5.32
C ASN A 60 -3.38 -22.40 3.97
N ASP A 61 -4.60 -22.95 3.93
CA ASP A 61 -5.35 -23.16 2.70
C ASP A 61 -6.07 -21.85 2.30
N PRO A 62 -5.64 -21.14 1.23
CA PRO A 62 -6.21 -19.86 0.84
C PRO A 62 -7.67 -19.95 0.40
N ILE A 63 -8.18 -21.13 0.07
CA ILE A 63 -9.55 -21.32 -0.37
C ILE A 63 -10.50 -21.61 0.79
N ARG A 64 -10.06 -22.36 1.80
CA ARG A 64 -10.89 -22.72 2.98
C ARG A 64 -11.00 -21.65 4.04
N THR A 65 -10.10 -20.68 4.07
CA THR A 65 -9.97 -19.72 5.16
C THR A 65 -10.61 -18.35 4.91
N LEU A 66 -11.41 -18.21 3.85
CA LEU A 66 -12.22 -17.00 3.63
C LEU A 66 -13.21 -16.72 4.77
N ASP A 67 -13.58 -17.74 5.56
CA ASP A 67 -14.57 -17.62 6.63
C ASP A 67 -14.01 -17.27 8.02
N GLU A 68 -12.74 -17.56 8.31
CA GLU A 68 -12.24 -17.49 9.70
C GLU A 68 -11.41 -16.23 10.02
N GLU A 69 -10.92 -15.48 9.04
CA GLU A 69 -10.09 -14.31 9.32
C GLU A 69 -10.89 -13.03 9.49
N ARG A 70 -10.80 -12.46 10.68
CA ARG A 70 -11.31 -11.12 10.96
C ARG A 70 -10.51 -10.09 10.18
N ILE A 71 -11.19 -9.37 9.29
CA ILE A 71 -10.62 -8.17 8.66
C ILE A 71 -10.58 -7.05 9.68
N THR A 72 -9.46 -6.34 9.67
CA THR A 72 -9.19 -5.27 10.63
C THR A 72 -9.52 -3.89 10.08
N ALA A 73 -10.02 -3.84 8.85
CA ALA A 73 -10.39 -2.59 8.18
C ALA A 73 -11.69 -1.96 8.70
N ASN A 74 -12.55 -2.73 9.37
CA ASN A 74 -13.85 -2.28 9.87
C ASN A 74 -13.84 -2.06 11.39
N ALA A 75 -14.69 -1.15 11.88
CA ALA A 75 -14.88 -0.91 13.31
C ALA A 75 -15.50 -2.14 14.00
N VAL A 76 -16.47 -2.76 13.35
CA VAL A 76 -17.04 -4.05 13.78
C VAL A 76 -16.23 -5.17 13.13
N PRO A 77 -15.59 -6.06 13.92
CA PRO A 77 -14.88 -7.20 13.38
C PRO A 77 -15.78 -8.07 12.52
N THR A 78 -15.32 -8.36 11.33
CA THR A 78 -16.04 -9.21 10.37
C THR A 78 -15.05 -10.09 9.62
N THR A 79 -15.51 -11.22 9.10
CA THR A 79 -14.70 -12.08 8.24
C THR A 79 -14.66 -11.53 6.82
N ALA A 80 -13.69 -11.95 6.01
CA ALA A 80 -13.61 -11.53 4.61
C ALA A 80 -14.87 -11.97 3.81
N ALA A 81 -15.44 -13.12 4.12
CA ALA A 81 -16.66 -13.61 3.49
C ALA A 81 -17.91 -12.82 3.89
N ALA A 82 -18.00 -12.42 5.17
CA ALA A 82 -19.11 -11.64 5.70
C ALA A 82 -18.98 -10.13 5.50
N ALA A 83 -17.87 -9.66 4.90
CA ALA A 83 -17.68 -8.25 4.61
C ALA A 83 -18.61 -7.77 3.50
N SER A 84 -19.18 -6.58 3.69
CA SER A 84 -19.94 -5.91 2.62
C SER A 84 -19.04 -5.47 1.47
N GLN A 85 -17.76 -5.18 1.76
CA GLN A 85 -16.75 -4.83 0.76
C GLN A 85 -16.17 -6.07 0.06
N HIS A 86 -15.61 -5.85 -1.13
CA HIS A 86 -14.76 -6.87 -1.76
C HIS A 86 -13.37 -6.87 -1.11
N VAL A 87 -13.07 -7.89 -0.32
CA VAL A 87 -11.80 -8.05 0.39
C VAL A 87 -11.03 -9.21 -0.21
N THR A 88 -9.73 -8.98 -0.44
CA THR A 88 -8.76 -10.03 -0.78
C THR A 88 -7.73 -10.10 0.33
N VAL A 89 -7.54 -11.27 0.91
CA VAL A 89 -6.48 -11.54 1.89
C VAL A 89 -5.40 -12.38 1.22
N LEU A 90 -4.20 -11.83 1.15
CA LEU A 90 -3.00 -12.49 0.60
C LEU A 90 -2.16 -12.97 1.77
N ARG A 91 -1.99 -14.28 1.89
CA ARG A 91 -1.34 -14.91 3.04
C ARG A 91 0.10 -15.26 2.76
N ARG A 92 0.82 -15.64 3.80
CA ARG A 92 2.24 -16.03 3.70
C ARG A 92 2.49 -17.09 2.63
N ALA A 93 1.62 -18.09 2.50
CA ALA A 93 1.76 -19.13 1.50
C ALA A 93 1.78 -18.60 0.06
N GLU A 94 0.94 -17.59 -0.23
CA GLU A 94 0.91 -16.90 -1.53
C GLU A 94 2.11 -15.97 -1.69
N LEU A 95 2.48 -15.25 -0.62
CA LEU A 95 3.63 -14.33 -0.60
C LEU A 95 4.96 -15.07 -0.76
N ASP A 96 5.04 -16.34 -0.39
CA ASP A 96 6.27 -17.14 -0.51
C ASP A 96 6.73 -17.32 -1.97
N ALA A 97 5.81 -17.34 -2.93
CA ALA A 97 6.15 -17.36 -4.35
C ALA A 97 6.84 -16.05 -4.81
N PHE A 98 6.66 -14.95 -4.06
CA PHE A 98 7.17 -13.61 -4.35
C PHE A 98 8.34 -13.18 -3.45
N ARG A 99 9.01 -14.12 -2.78
CA ARG A 99 10.18 -13.81 -1.95
C ARG A 99 11.23 -13.00 -2.71
N GLY A 100 11.78 -11.99 -2.05
CA GLY A 100 12.73 -11.06 -2.63
C GLY A 100 12.10 -10.01 -3.56
N GLN A 101 10.80 -10.03 -3.80
CA GLN A 101 10.11 -9.00 -4.59
C GLN A 101 9.53 -7.90 -3.68
N SER A 102 9.10 -6.78 -4.31
CA SER A 102 8.39 -5.73 -3.61
C SER A 102 6.91 -6.08 -3.40
N VAL A 103 6.28 -5.39 -2.47
CA VAL A 103 4.81 -5.45 -2.30
C VAL A 103 4.11 -4.96 -3.59
N ALA A 104 4.69 -3.98 -4.29
CA ALA A 104 4.17 -3.52 -5.58
C ALA A 104 4.16 -4.65 -6.63
N ASP A 105 5.25 -5.44 -6.74
CA ASP A 105 5.31 -6.58 -7.67
C ASP A 105 4.21 -7.60 -7.38
N MET A 106 4.01 -7.91 -6.12
CA MET A 106 3.00 -8.87 -5.69
C MET A 106 1.58 -8.35 -5.94
N LEU A 107 1.28 -7.10 -5.54
CA LEU A 107 -0.04 -6.50 -5.75
C LEU A 107 -0.36 -6.28 -7.23
N SER A 108 0.65 -6.04 -8.06
CA SER A 108 0.46 -5.91 -9.51
C SER A 108 -0.16 -7.14 -10.17
N ARG A 109 -0.15 -8.29 -9.51
CA ARG A 109 -0.72 -9.55 -10.00
C ARG A 109 -2.18 -9.77 -9.56
N GLN A 110 -2.71 -8.88 -8.72
CA GLN A 110 -4.10 -8.97 -8.28
C GLN A 110 -5.03 -8.25 -9.26
N ALA A 111 -6.16 -8.85 -9.61
CA ALA A 111 -7.17 -8.17 -10.42
C ALA A 111 -7.73 -6.94 -9.68
N GLY A 112 -8.08 -5.90 -10.44
CA GLY A 112 -8.52 -4.62 -9.88
C GLY A 112 -7.41 -3.71 -9.36
N VAL A 113 -6.15 -4.18 -9.40
CA VAL A 113 -4.96 -3.41 -9.02
C VAL A 113 -4.10 -3.12 -10.24
N VAL A 114 -3.73 -1.86 -10.44
CA VAL A 114 -2.72 -1.46 -11.43
C VAL A 114 -1.59 -0.78 -10.68
N ILE A 115 -0.38 -1.19 -10.97
CA ILE A 115 0.83 -0.51 -10.50
C ILE A 115 1.43 0.26 -11.68
N ASP A 116 1.74 1.51 -11.46
CA ASP A 116 2.44 2.42 -12.34
C ASP A 116 3.87 2.64 -11.84
N ARG A 117 4.85 2.54 -12.71
CA ARG A 117 6.26 2.83 -12.41
C ARG A 117 6.89 3.60 -13.56
N SER A 118 7.48 4.76 -13.25
CA SER A 118 8.25 5.56 -14.23
C SER A 118 9.57 4.89 -14.64
N ALA A 119 10.06 3.95 -13.85
CA ALA A 119 11.21 3.12 -14.14
C ALA A 119 10.99 1.70 -13.62
N ARG A 120 11.55 0.72 -14.33
CA ARG A 120 11.52 -0.71 -13.99
C ARG A 120 12.01 -1.01 -12.57
N SER A 121 13.12 -0.39 -12.16
CA SER A 121 13.61 -0.31 -10.80
C SER A 121 13.79 1.15 -10.43
N GLY A 122 13.61 1.50 -9.15
CA GLY A 122 13.78 2.86 -8.67
C GLY A 122 12.65 3.85 -9.01
N GLY A 123 11.73 3.50 -9.90
CA GLY A 123 10.52 4.28 -10.14
C GLY A 123 9.56 4.22 -8.95
N PHE A 124 8.78 5.27 -8.76
CA PHE A 124 7.75 5.29 -7.71
C PHE A 124 6.64 4.29 -8.05
N GLY A 125 6.35 3.35 -7.17
CA GLY A 125 5.31 2.34 -7.37
C GLY A 125 3.94 2.81 -6.89
N SER A 126 3.22 3.54 -7.75
CA SER A 126 1.87 4.03 -7.47
C SER A 126 0.80 2.96 -7.70
N LEU A 127 -0.16 2.83 -6.77
CA LEU A 127 -1.23 1.84 -6.86
C LEU A 127 -2.56 2.49 -7.19
N TYR A 128 -3.15 2.09 -8.31
CA TYR A 128 -4.51 2.43 -8.71
C TYR A 128 -5.46 1.29 -8.33
N LEU A 129 -6.55 1.62 -7.66
CA LEU A 129 -7.56 0.66 -7.22
C LEU A 129 -8.93 1.06 -7.77
N ARG A 130 -9.60 0.16 -8.50
CA ARG A 130 -10.89 0.46 -9.17
C ARG A 130 -10.87 1.73 -10.02
N GLY A 131 -9.73 2.05 -10.60
CA GLY A 131 -9.54 3.25 -11.43
C GLY A 131 -9.47 4.59 -10.70
N ALA A 132 -9.49 4.60 -9.37
CA ALA A 132 -9.22 5.78 -8.58
C ALA A 132 -7.72 6.12 -8.56
N ASP A 133 -7.39 7.36 -8.18
CA ASP A 133 -6.03 7.83 -8.07
C ASP A 133 -5.30 7.17 -6.89
N PRO A 134 -3.98 6.93 -6.96
CA PRO A 134 -3.19 6.36 -5.87
C PRO A 134 -3.30 7.12 -4.54
N SER A 135 -3.52 8.42 -4.57
CA SER A 135 -3.71 9.25 -3.39
C SER A 135 -4.99 8.93 -2.60
N HIS A 136 -5.94 8.22 -3.22
CA HIS A 136 -7.22 7.80 -2.63
C HIS A 136 -7.14 6.41 -1.97
N VAL A 137 -5.98 5.77 -2.01
CA VAL A 137 -5.73 4.49 -1.35
C VAL A 137 -4.98 4.73 -0.04
N VAL A 138 -5.55 4.29 1.07
CA VAL A 138 -4.86 4.29 2.35
C VAL A 138 -4.01 3.04 2.46
N VAL A 139 -2.76 3.21 2.88
CA VAL A 139 -1.85 2.10 3.18
C VAL A 139 -1.52 2.10 4.67
N LEU A 140 -1.78 0.98 5.33
CA LEU A 140 -1.43 0.75 6.73
C LEU A 140 -0.35 -0.32 6.84
N ILE A 141 0.60 -0.13 7.74
CA ILE A 141 1.51 -1.18 8.22
C ILE A 141 1.27 -1.35 9.72
N ASP A 142 0.85 -2.54 10.14
CA ASP A 142 0.48 -2.84 11.53
C ASP A 142 -0.43 -1.77 12.15
N HIS A 143 -1.48 -1.37 11.42
CA HIS A 143 -2.47 -0.34 11.78
C HIS A 143 -1.95 1.12 11.75
N VAL A 144 -0.71 1.37 11.38
CA VAL A 144 -0.16 2.74 11.28
C VAL A 144 -0.14 3.20 9.83
N ARG A 145 -0.76 4.34 9.56
CA ARG A 145 -0.89 4.92 8.22
C ARG A 145 0.45 5.38 7.67
N GLN A 146 0.70 5.06 6.40
CA GLN A 146 1.94 5.34 5.67
C GLN A 146 1.85 6.50 4.68
N ASN A 147 0.64 6.98 4.39
CA ASN A 147 0.41 8.07 3.44
C ASN A 147 1.05 9.37 3.94
N ASP A 148 1.81 10.04 3.06
CA ASP A 148 2.56 11.26 3.35
C ASP A 148 1.98 12.43 2.54
N PRO A 149 1.37 13.45 3.18
CA PRO A 149 0.75 14.57 2.50
C PRO A 149 1.74 15.57 1.88
N LEU A 150 3.05 15.42 2.09
CA LEU A 150 4.08 16.22 1.43
C LEU A 150 4.44 15.71 0.03
N SER A 151 4.01 14.49 -0.32
CA SER A 151 4.26 13.93 -1.65
C SER A 151 3.59 14.77 -2.74
N SER A 152 4.32 15.09 -3.80
CA SER A 152 3.79 15.71 -5.02
C SER A 152 2.69 14.87 -5.70
N ARG A 153 2.61 13.58 -5.38
CA ARG A 153 1.59 12.63 -5.83
C ARG A 153 0.38 12.55 -4.90
N GLY A 154 0.09 13.59 -4.13
CA GLY A 154 -1.14 13.74 -3.36
C GLY A 154 -1.33 12.76 -2.21
N SER A 155 -0.28 12.31 -1.56
CA SER A 155 -0.25 11.31 -0.47
C SER A 155 -0.20 9.84 -0.92
N ALA A 156 0.14 9.54 -2.17
CA ALA A 156 0.39 8.18 -2.61
C ALA A 156 1.58 7.55 -1.85
N VAL A 157 1.55 6.24 -1.66
CA VAL A 157 2.63 5.48 -0.99
C VAL A 157 3.43 4.72 -2.04
N ASP A 158 4.77 4.82 -1.97
CA ASP A 158 5.66 4.03 -2.83
C ASP A 158 5.74 2.58 -2.33
N LEU A 159 4.98 1.69 -2.96
CA LEU A 159 4.94 0.27 -2.61
C LEU A 159 6.18 -0.51 -3.06
N ASN A 160 7.04 0.07 -3.90
CA ASN A 160 8.34 -0.54 -4.24
C ASN A 160 9.31 -0.55 -3.07
N THR A 161 9.11 0.33 -2.08
CA THR A 161 9.95 0.43 -0.87
C THR A 161 9.61 -0.60 0.21
N LEU A 162 8.64 -1.47 -0.04
CA LEU A 162 8.19 -2.50 0.90
C LEU A 162 8.55 -3.90 0.36
N SER A 163 9.28 -4.69 1.16
CA SER A 163 9.65 -6.07 0.81
C SER A 163 8.57 -7.07 1.22
N THR A 164 8.26 -8.05 0.36
CA THR A 164 7.38 -9.18 0.69
C THR A 164 7.95 -10.10 1.76
N ASP A 165 9.27 -10.06 2.00
CA ASP A 165 9.92 -10.90 3.01
C ASP A 165 9.57 -10.51 4.45
N ASP A 166 9.19 -9.24 4.67
CA ASP A 166 8.78 -8.72 5.98
C ASP A 166 7.26 -8.87 6.24
N VAL A 167 6.50 -9.39 5.28
CA VAL A 167 5.05 -9.40 5.31
C VAL A 167 4.49 -10.77 5.70
N GLU A 168 3.57 -10.81 6.65
CA GLU A 168 2.78 -12.00 7.03
C GLU A 168 1.55 -12.16 6.14
N ARG A 169 0.77 -11.06 6.01
CA ARG A 169 -0.41 -11.00 5.15
C ARG A 169 -0.67 -9.58 4.67
N ILE A 170 -1.42 -9.47 3.57
CA ILE A 170 -1.92 -8.21 3.04
C ILE A 170 -3.44 -8.33 2.88
N GLU A 171 -4.17 -7.39 3.45
CA GLU A 171 -5.60 -7.21 3.21
C GLU A 171 -5.78 -6.11 2.17
N VAL A 172 -6.40 -6.44 1.04
CA VAL A 172 -6.79 -5.50 -0.02
C VAL A 172 -8.28 -5.30 0.05
N VAL A 173 -8.72 -4.19 0.61
CA VAL A 173 -10.13 -3.80 0.74
C VAL A 173 -10.47 -2.81 -0.37
N ARG A 174 -11.42 -3.15 -1.22
CA ARG A 174 -11.86 -2.32 -2.34
C ARG A 174 -13.14 -1.58 -2.00
N GLY A 175 -13.21 -0.30 -2.40
CA GLY A 175 -14.28 0.60 -1.99
C GLY A 175 -14.15 1.04 -0.54
N ASN A 176 -15.03 1.93 -0.11
CA ASN A 176 -15.06 2.40 1.27
C ASN A 176 -16.44 2.11 1.90
N ALA A 177 -16.45 1.24 2.90
CA ALA A 177 -17.62 1.03 3.75
C ALA A 177 -17.19 0.91 5.23
N SER A 178 -16.19 1.70 5.64
CA SER A 178 -15.70 1.70 7.01
C SER A 178 -15.74 3.11 7.60
N VAL A 179 -16.25 3.22 8.82
CA VAL A 179 -16.23 4.46 9.59
C VAL A 179 -14.85 4.77 10.19
N VAL A 180 -13.91 3.82 10.17
CA VAL A 180 -12.57 4.00 10.76
C VAL A 180 -11.60 4.67 9.78
N ASN A 181 -11.62 4.26 8.50
CA ASN A 181 -10.63 4.70 7.49
C ASN A 181 -11.28 5.60 6.43
N LEU A 182 -11.74 6.78 6.84
CA LEU A 182 -12.51 7.68 5.98
C LEU A 182 -11.81 8.08 4.68
N GLU A 183 -10.52 8.41 4.74
CA GLU A 183 -9.75 8.85 3.58
C GLU A 183 -9.43 7.72 2.58
N ALA A 184 -9.78 6.47 2.90
CA ALA A 184 -9.70 5.35 1.98
C ALA A 184 -10.81 5.43 0.92
N MET A 185 -10.79 6.52 0.12
CA MET A 185 -11.83 6.78 -0.90
C MET A 185 -11.88 5.72 -1.99
N ALA A 186 -10.77 5.08 -2.35
CA ALA A 186 -10.71 3.98 -3.30
C ALA A 186 -10.67 2.61 -2.62
N GLY A 187 -10.07 2.57 -1.46
CA GLY A 187 -9.86 1.37 -0.68
C GLY A 187 -8.66 1.45 0.26
N LEU A 188 -8.36 0.32 0.87
CA LEU A 188 -7.34 0.20 1.90
C LEU A 188 -6.43 -0.99 1.58
N ILE A 189 -5.13 -0.79 1.71
CA ILE A 189 -4.11 -1.85 1.73
C ILE A 189 -3.60 -1.94 3.16
N HIS A 190 -3.90 -3.02 3.85
CA HIS A 190 -3.40 -3.24 5.20
C HIS A 190 -2.34 -4.35 5.19
N ILE A 191 -1.12 -3.98 5.50
CA ILE A 191 0.05 -4.85 5.52
C ILE A 191 0.32 -5.20 6.98
N PHE A 192 0.41 -6.49 7.26
CA PHE A 192 0.80 -7.00 8.57
C PHE A 192 2.21 -7.54 8.48
N THR A 193 3.08 -7.04 9.34
CA THR A 193 4.45 -7.55 9.42
C THR A 193 4.48 -8.95 10.00
N ARG A 194 5.54 -9.67 9.66
CA ARG A 194 5.68 -11.08 9.95
C ARG A 194 5.58 -11.37 11.45
N ARG A 195 4.70 -12.26 11.79
CA ARG A 195 4.58 -12.87 13.12
C ARG A 195 5.27 -14.23 13.07
N ALA A 196 6.56 -14.25 13.36
CA ALA A 196 7.29 -15.50 13.39
C ALA A 196 6.71 -16.42 14.48
N ALA A 197 6.59 -17.71 14.18
CA ALA A 197 6.42 -18.72 15.19
C ALA A 197 7.62 -18.67 16.18
N PRO A 198 7.49 -19.14 17.45
CA PRO A 198 8.62 -19.20 18.36
C PRO A 198 9.83 -19.83 17.69
N GLY A 199 10.99 -19.18 17.80
CA GLY A 199 12.23 -19.63 17.17
C GLY A 199 12.86 -18.56 16.29
N ALA A 200 13.82 -18.97 15.48
CA ALA A 200 14.57 -18.13 14.57
C ALA A 200 14.32 -18.51 13.10
N SER A 201 14.33 -17.55 12.21
CA SER A 201 14.35 -17.83 10.77
C SER A 201 15.28 -16.86 10.05
N ALA A 202 15.92 -17.34 8.97
CA ALA A 202 16.74 -16.55 8.09
C ALA A 202 16.54 -17.01 6.65
N GLY A 203 16.73 -16.09 5.69
CA GLY A 203 16.60 -16.42 4.29
C GLY A 203 17.26 -15.40 3.39
N GLY A 204 17.46 -15.80 2.14
CA GLY A 204 17.97 -14.94 1.10
C GLY A 204 17.35 -15.25 -0.24
N SER A 205 17.42 -14.29 -1.14
CA SER A 205 16.97 -14.40 -2.52
C SER A 205 17.94 -13.73 -3.48
N VAL A 206 18.11 -14.33 -4.66
CA VAL A 206 18.89 -13.77 -5.76
C VAL A 206 18.11 -13.95 -7.06
N GLY A 207 18.35 -13.08 -8.03
CA GLY A 207 17.64 -13.20 -9.30
C GLY A 207 18.13 -12.24 -10.37
N GLY A 208 17.41 -12.24 -11.50
CA GLY A 208 17.62 -11.25 -12.56
C GLY A 208 17.48 -9.83 -12.07
N ASP A 209 17.95 -8.86 -12.87
CA ASP A 209 18.02 -7.44 -12.49
C ASP A 209 18.82 -7.19 -11.19
N ALA A 210 19.90 -7.94 -11.03
CA ALA A 210 20.78 -7.93 -9.85
C ALA A 210 20.01 -8.00 -8.51
N LEU A 211 18.83 -8.61 -8.52
CA LEU A 211 18.01 -8.79 -7.33
C LEU A 211 18.81 -9.54 -6.25
N ARG A 212 18.87 -8.94 -5.08
CA ARG A 212 19.40 -9.53 -3.85
C ARG A 212 18.48 -9.18 -2.70
N GLY A 213 18.08 -10.20 -1.97
CA GLY A 213 17.23 -10.05 -0.79
C GLY A 213 17.80 -10.82 0.38
N GLY A 214 17.57 -10.34 1.58
CA GLY A 214 17.92 -11.02 2.82
C GLY A 214 16.89 -10.72 3.90
N GLN A 215 16.61 -11.70 4.75
CA GLN A 215 15.75 -11.52 5.91
C GLN A 215 16.26 -12.39 7.08
N ALA A 216 16.11 -11.85 8.28
CA ALA A 216 16.28 -12.59 9.52
C ALA A 216 15.17 -12.22 10.49
N SER A 217 14.70 -13.17 11.28
CA SER A 217 13.72 -12.90 12.32
C SER A 217 13.90 -13.87 13.49
N TRP A 218 13.52 -13.39 14.65
CA TRP A 218 13.47 -14.17 15.89
C TRP A 218 12.21 -13.82 16.68
N SER A 219 11.61 -14.81 17.33
CA SER A 219 10.52 -14.56 18.26
C SER A 219 10.60 -15.51 19.45
N GLY A 220 10.23 -15.01 20.64
CA GLY A 220 10.18 -15.77 21.88
C GLY A 220 9.63 -14.91 23.01
N THR A 221 8.91 -15.53 23.94
CA THR A 221 8.35 -14.88 25.16
C THR A 221 7.61 -13.55 24.88
N GLY A 222 6.83 -13.50 23.79
CA GLY A 222 6.08 -12.31 23.39
C GLY A 222 6.90 -11.26 22.63
N LEU A 223 8.24 -11.36 22.56
CA LEU A 223 9.11 -10.46 21.81
C LEU A 223 9.34 -10.98 20.39
N ARG A 224 9.36 -10.09 19.42
CA ARG A 224 9.65 -10.37 18.01
C ARG A 224 10.66 -9.37 17.49
N LEU A 225 11.63 -9.84 16.74
CA LEU A 225 12.61 -9.04 16.04
C LEU A 225 12.65 -9.48 14.58
N SER A 226 12.70 -8.56 13.65
CA SER A 226 12.95 -8.88 12.24
C SER A 226 13.75 -7.80 11.55
N ALA A 227 14.52 -8.21 10.56
CA ALA A 227 15.25 -7.32 9.67
C ALA A 227 15.17 -7.85 8.24
N THR A 228 15.00 -6.94 7.28
CA THR A 228 14.97 -7.25 5.86
C THR A 228 15.80 -6.26 5.07
N GLN A 229 16.40 -6.74 3.99
CA GLN A 229 17.07 -5.93 2.98
C GLN A 229 16.67 -6.45 1.60
N ARG A 230 16.47 -5.51 0.66
CA ARG A 230 16.22 -5.82 -0.75
C ARG A 230 16.94 -4.77 -1.61
N ASP A 231 17.68 -5.26 -2.59
CA ASP A 231 18.32 -4.47 -3.62
C ASP A 231 17.92 -5.03 -4.99
N ASP A 232 17.59 -4.18 -5.93
CA ASP A 232 17.43 -4.52 -7.34
C ASP A 232 17.87 -3.37 -8.23
N SER A 233 18.23 -3.66 -9.47
CA SER A 233 18.65 -2.65 -10.43
C SER A 233 17.89 -2.81 -11.74
N GLY A 234 17.82 -1.72 -12.50
CA GLY A 234 17.15 -1.65 -13.77
C GLY A 234 18.04 -1.07 -14.86
N ASP A 235 17.40 -0.61 -15.93
CA ASP A 235 18.07 -0.01 -17.07
C ASP A 235 18.71 1.34 -16.71
N ALA A 236 19.78 1.69 -17.40
CA ALA A 236 20.44 3.00 -17.34
C ALA A 236 20.92 3.43 -15.93
N GLY A 237 21.23 2.49 -15.04
CA GLY A 237 21.69 2.78 -13.69
C GLY A 237 20.56 3.04 -12.67
N ALA A 238 19.33 2.77 -13.02
CA ALA A 238 18.21 2.77 -12.09
C ALA A 238 18.38 1.67 -11.05
N PHE A 239 18.02 1.94 -9.81
CA PHE A 239 18.07 0.96 -8.73
C PHE A 239 17.03 1.25 -7.64
N ASN A 240 16.71 0.24 -6.86
CA ASN A 240 15.92 0.35 -5.65
C ASN A 240 16.61 -0.43 -4.54
N ARG A 241 16.89 0.23 -3.44
CA ARG A 241 17.43 -0.37 -2.22
C ARG A 241 16.51 -0.04 -1.06
N THR A 242 16.10 -1.08 -0.33
CA THR A 242 15.23 -0.92 0.84
C THR A 242 15.75 -1.76 1.99
N ARG A 243 15.65 -1.23 3.20
CA ARG A 243 15.96 -1.93 4.44
C ARG A 243 14.88 -1.64 5.45
N ALA A 244 14.55 -2.64 6.26
CA ALA A 244 13.64 -2.44 7.37
C ALA A 244 14.06 -3.29 8.56
N ALA A 245 13.81 -2.76 9.76
CA ALA A 245 13.98 -3.46 11.02
C ALA A 245 12.73 -3.23 11.87
N ASN A 246 12.22 -4.31 12.46
CA ASN A 246 11.03 -4.27 13.31
C ASN A 246 11.33 -4.94 14.65
N ALA A 247 10.78 -4.34 15.71
CA ALA A 247 10.66 -4.98 17.01
C ALA A 247 9.20 -4.90 17.46
N GLY A 248 8.68 -6.00 17.96
CA GLY A 248 7.31 -6.09 18.45
C GLY A 248 7.27 -6.85 19.76
N TRP A 249 6.41 -6.40 20.66
CA TRP A 249 6.15 -7.07 21.93
C TRP A 249 4.64 -7.26 22.09
N GLU A 250 4.27 -8.44 22.56
CA GLU A 250 2.88 -8.81 22.82
C GLU A 250 2.79 -9.49 24.17
N HIS A 251 1.84 -9.05 24.99
CA HIS A 251 1.59 -9.60 26.31
C HIS A 251 0.09 -9.64 26.59
N ALA A 252 -0.36 -10.78 27.12
CA ALA A 252 -1.73 -10.97 27.57
C ALA A 252 -1.76 -11.21 29.07
N VAL A 253 -2.66 -10.53 29.76
CA VAL A 253 -2.94 -10.72 31.19
C VAL A 253 -4.31 -11.38 31.32
N GLY A 254 -4.30 -12.70 31.44
CA GLY A 254 -5.52 -13.51 31.34
C GLY A 254 -6.26 -13.23 30.02
N ASP A 255 -7.59 -13.37 30.05
CA ASP A 255 -8.45 -13.07 28.90
C ASP A 255 -8.92 -11.60 28.87
N VAL A 256 -8.51 -10.80 29.86
CA VAL A 256 -9.03 -9.46 30.11
C VAL A 256 -8.25 -8.38 29.40
N LEU A 257 -6.93 -8.49 29.32
CA LEU A 257 -6.07 -7.45 28.75
C LEU A 257 -5.06 -8.04 27.78
N SER A 258 -5.01 -7.50 26.56
CA SER A 258 -3.95 -7.78 25.59
C SER A 258 -3.26 -6.46 25.24
N LEU A 259 -1.93 -6.45 25.33
CA LEU A 259 -1.09 -5.31 25.00
C LEU A 259 -0.14 -5.68 23.86
N ARG A 260 0.03 -4.77 22.91
CA ARG A 260 0.99 -4.88 21.82
C ARG A 260 1.75 -3.59 21.66
N ALA A 261 3.06 -3.68 21.57
CA ALA A 261 3.90 -2.54 21.19
C ALA A 261 4.73 -2.92 19.97
N ALA A 262 4.94 -1.99 19.06
CA ALA A 262 5.74 -2.22 17.87
C ALA A 262 6.56 -0.97 17.52
N VAL A 263 7.77 -1.21 17.04
CA VAL A 263 8.67 -0.20 16.48
C VAL A 263 9.12 -0.71 15.12
N ARG A 264 9.09 0.18 14.13
CA ARG A 264 9.61 -0.07 12.79
C ARG A 264 10.53 1.07 12.37
N PHE A 265 11.68 0.70 11.84
CA PHE A 265 12.60 1.57 11.12
C PHE A 265 12.69 1.08 9.68
N SER A 266 12.62 1.99 8.73
CA SER A 266 12.86 1.63 7.33
C SER A 266 13.57 2.76 6.61
N ASP A 267 14.50 2.39 5.76
CA ASP A 267 15.19 3.28 4.85
C ASP A 267 15.04 2.82 3.40
N SER A 268 14.95 3.76 2.49
CA SER A 268 14.92 3.49 1.05
C SER A 268 15.80 4.47 0.30
N ASP A 269 16.53 3.96 -0.69
CA ASP A 269 17.37 4.73 -1.62
C ASP A 269 17.02 4.26 -3.04
N ASN A 270 16.37 5.13 -3.82
CA ASN A 270 15.85 4.81 -5.13
C ASN A 270 16.41 5.77 -6.16
N ARG A 271 16.69 5.24 -7.35
CA ARG A 271 17.10 6.04 -8.48
C ARG A 271 16.42 5.56 -9.75
N GLY A 272 15.72 6.46 -10.46
CA GLY A 272 14.94 6.11 -11.65
C GLY A 272 14.71 7.33 -12.54
N PHE A 273 14.06 7.13 -13.68
CA PHE A 273 13.65 8.24 -14.53
C PHE A 273 12.52 9.03 -13.85
N PRO A 274 12.52 10.38 -13.94
CA PRO A 274 11.42 11.20 -13.46
C PRO A 274 10.08 10.79 -14.08
N ASP A 275 9.01 11.03 -13.35
CA ASP A 275 7.67 10.88 -13.91
C ASP A 275 7.50 11.77 -15.15
N ASP A 276 6.67 11.31 -16.07
CA ASP A 276 6.38 12.02 -17.33
C ASP A 276 7.58 12.25 -18.26
N SER A 277 8.79 11.78 -17.89
CA SER A 277 9.99 11.91 -18.72
C SER A 277 9.99 11.04 -19.99
N GLY A 278 9.07 10.07 -20.08
CA GLY A 278 9.08 9.07 -21.14
C GLY A 278 10.08 7.93 -20.88
N GLY A 279 10.55 7.77 -19.64
CA GLY A 279 11.37 6.65 -19.17
C GLY A 279 12.66 6.44 -19.96
N ALA A 280 13.24 5.24 -19.85
CA ALA A 280 14.51 4.91 -20.49
C ALA A 280 14.52 5.06 -22.03
N ARG A 281 13.34 4.99 -22.68
CA ARG A 281 13.23 5.01 -24.14
C ARG A 281 13.12 6.40 -24.73
N TYR A 282 12.40 7.32 -24.08
CA TYR A 282 12.04 8.63 -24.67
C TYR A 282 12.54 9.81 -23.87
N ALA A 283 13.09 9.63 -22.67
CA ALA A 283 13.65 10.73 -21.88
C ALA A 283 14.79 11.40 -22.64
N MET A 284 14.68 12.72 -22.82
CA MET A 284 15.73 13.55 -23.42
C MET A 284 16.83 13.87 -22.38
N VAL A 285 16.43 14.18 -21.15
CA VAL A 285 17.35 14.26 -20.00
C VAL A 285 17.63 12.83 -19.53
N ARG A 286 18.91 12.45 -19.54
CA ARG A 286 19.31 11.06 -19.21
C ARG A 286 19.71 10.87 -17.75
N ASP A 287 19.85 11.97 -17.02
CA ASP A 287 20.08 11.92 -15.58
C ASP A 287 18.86 11.38 -14.86
N LEU A 288 19.12 10.62 -13.82
CA LEU A 288 18.07 9.95 -13.05
C LEU A 288 17.69 10.80 -11.83
N GLU A 289 16.41 10.80 -11.51
CA GLU A 289 15.89 11.27 -10.24
C GLU A 289 16.38 10.35 -9.11
N SER A 290 16.80 10.92 -8.01
CA SER A 290 17.13 10.19 -6.79
C SER A 290 16.18 10.54 -5.66
N ARG A 291 15.70 9.53 -4.93
CA ARG A 291 14.82 9.68 -3.77
C ARG A 291 15.33 8.83 -2.63
N ARG A 292 15.54 9.48 -1.47
CA ARG A 292 15.87 8.80 -0.22
C ARG A 292 14.78 9.08 0.80
N SER A 293 14.46 8.09 1.61
CA SER A 293 13.45 8.25 2.66
C SER A 293 13.79 7.39 3.86
N ASP A 294 13.82 8.03 5.03
CA ASP A 294 13.97 7.40 6.34
C ASP A 294 12.64 7.49 7.08
N SER A 295 12.06 6.35 7.48
CA SER A 295 10.81 6.32 8.23
C SER A 295 10.97 5.63 9.57
N ARG A 296 10.31 6.16 10.58
CA ARG A 296 10.24 5.63 11.94
C ARG A 296 8.79 5.55 12.37
N GLN A 297 8.43 4.42 12.89
CA GLN A 297 7.07 4.16 13.35
C GLN A 297 7.14 3.56 14.75
N PHE A 298 6.28 4.02 15.63
CA PHE A 298 6.04 3.45 16.94
C PHE A 298 4.53 3.32 17.15
N SER A 299 4.09 2.21 17.73
CA SER A 299 2.68 2.03 18.09
C SER A 299 2.55 1.21 19.38
N VAL A 300 1.53 1.55 20.15
CA VAL A 300 1.04 0.74 21.27
C VAL A 300 -0.45 0.55 21.09
N ARG A 301 -0.90 -0.69 21.20
CA ARG A 301 -2.30 -1.06 21.12
C ARG A 301 -2.68 -1.90 22.34
N GLY A 302 -3.81 -1.55 22.96
CA GLY A 302 -4.40 -2.26 24.08
C GLY A 302 -5.82 -2.72 23.74
N GLU A 303 -6.14 -3.94 24.10
CA GLU A 303 -7.50 -4.47 24.06
C GLU A 303 -7.88 -4.93 25.48
N PHE A 304 -8.81 -4.19 26.09
CA PHE A 304 -9.33 -4.48 27.42
C PHE A 304 -10.75 -5.03 27.30
N ARG A 305 -10.99 -6.22 27.88
CA ARG A 305 -12.24 -6.98 27.76
C ARG A 305 -12.93 -7.16 29.11
N PRO A 306 -13.57 -6.12 29.68
CA PRO A 306 -14.45 -6.28 30.83
C PRO A 306 -15.74 -6.98 30.42
N ALA A 307 -16.53 -7.42 31.39
CA ALA A 307 -17.79 -8.14 31.15
C ALA A 307 -18.79 -7.37 30.26
N ALA A 308 -18.74 -6.03 30.26
CA ALA A 308 -19.66 -5.16 29.51
C ALA A 308 -19.23 -4.88 28.05
N GLY A 309 -18.11 -5.45 27.57
CA GLY A 309 -17.67 -5.20 26.18
C GLY A 309 -16.16 -5.24 26.01
N THR A 310 -15.67 -4.56 24.96
CA THR A 310 -14.24 -4.49 24.64
C THR A 310 -13.86 -3.04 24.40
N LEU A 311 -12.83 -2.56 25.07
CA LEU A 311 -12.19 -1.27 24.80
C LEU A 311 -10.91 -1.50 24.00
N ASP A 312 -10.88 -1.02 22.77
CA ASP A 312 -9.70 -0.97 21.92
C ASP A 312 -9.06 0.43 22.03
N MET A 313 -7.77 0.49 22.33
CA MET A 313 -7.00 1.73 22.38
C MET A 313 -5.76 1.60 21.48
N GLN A 314 -5.42 2.68 20.77
CA GLN A 314 -4.21 2.75 19.97
C GLN A 314 -3.56 4.11 20.13
N LEU A 315 -2.25 4.08 20.35
CA LEU A 315 -1.35 5.22 20.24
C LEU A 315 -0.38 4.91 19.12
N ALA A 316 -0.21 5.81 18.16
CA ALA A 316 0.72 5.62 17.08
C ALA A 316 1.43 6.93 16.73
N THR A 317 2.71 6.84 16.40
CA THR A 317 3.48 7.94 15.82
C THR A 317 4.24 7.42 14.61
N MET A 318 4.30 8.24 13.57
CA MET A 318 5.07 7.99 12.37
C MET A 318 5.80 9.26 11.97
N SER A 319 7.09 9.16 11.69
CA SER A 319 7.87 10.25 11.09
C SER A 319 8.58 9.75 9.84
N ARG A 320 8.73 10.65 8.88
CA ARG A 320 9.44 10.40 7.62
C ARG A 320 10.25 11.62 7.24
N ASP A 321 11.54 11.38 7.03
CA ASP A 321 12.48 12.33 6.41
C ASP A 321 12.67 11.91 4.95
N GLY A 322 12.64 12.84 4.01
CA GLY A 322 12.84 12.60 2.59
C GLY A 322 13.81 13.59 1.97
N ASP A 323 14.69 13.09 1.09
CA ASP A 323 15.54 13.89 0.22
C ASP A 323 15.25 13.47 -1.23
N GLU A 324 14.93 14.43 -2.10
CA GLU A 324 14.65 14.22 -3.52
C GLU A 324 15.50 15.15 -4.38
N SER A 325 16.03 14.62 -5.47
CA SER A 325 16.70 15.39 -6.49
C SER A 325 16.24 14.91 -7.87
N SER A 326 15.49 15.73 -8.56
CA SER A 326 15.03 15.46 -9.92
C SER A 326 15.73 16.37 -10.92
N PRO A 327 16.29 15.83 -12.02
CA PRO A 327 16.90 16.63 -13.08
C PRO A 327 15.88 17.41 -13.91
N GLY A 328 14.60 17.25 -13.62
CA GLY A 328 13.52 17.79 -14.42
C GLY A 328 13.23 16.98 -15.69
N VAL A 329 12.39 17.51 -16.55
CA VAL A 329 12.00 16.90 -17.83
C VAL A 329 12.10 17.95 -18.93
N ALA A 330 12.81 17.64 -20.02
CA ALA A 330 12.93 18.54 -21.15
C ALA A 330 11.56 18.85 -21.79
N PRO A 331 11.39 20.03 -22.40
CA PRO A 331 10.22 20.38 -23.21
C PRO A 331 9.87 19.30 -24.24
N GLY A 332 8.58 19.10 -24.49
CA GLY A 332 8.10 18.08 -25.41
C GLY A 332 6.70 18.32 -25.96
N LEU A 333 6.10 17.29 -26.55
CA LEU A 333 4.81 17.42 -27.25
C LEU A 333 3.64 17.79 -26.33
N ARG A 334 3.64 17.26 -25.08
CA ARG A 334 2.57 17.55 -24.13
C ARG A 334 2.76 18.89 -23.44
N ASP A 335 4.00 19.22 -23.11
CA ASP A 335 4.35 20.44 -22.40
C ASP A 335 5.58 21.10 -23.05
N PRO A 336 5.38 22.28 -23.68
CA PRO A 336 6.46 23.00 -24.37
C PRO A 336 7.46 23.66 -23.42
N PHE A 337 7.18 23.69 -22.12
CA PHE A 337 8.09 24.24 -21.09
C PHE A 337 8.87 23.15 -20.36
N GLY A 338 8.33 21.92 -20.32
CA GLY A 338 8.90 20.83 -19.54
C GLY A 338 8.77 21.05 -18.03
N LEU A 339 9.59 20.33 -17.26
CA LEU A 339 9.66 20.51 -15.81
C LEU A 339 11.07 20.93 -15.41
N PRO A 340 11.22 21.96 -14.55
CA PRO A 340 12.52 22.39 -14.05
C PRO A 340 13.15 21.32 -13.15
N SER A 341 14.47 21.38 -12.96
CA SER A 341 15.11 20.55 -11.97
C SER A 341 14.78 21.02 -10.55
N ILE A 342 14.71 20.10 -9.61
CA ILE A 342 14.36 20.38 -8.23
C ILE A 342 15.23 19.56 -7.28
N ILE A 343 15.65 20.20 -6.20
CA ILE A 343 16.21 19.53 -5.01
C ILE A 343 15.27 19.86 -3.86
N ALA A 344 14.71 18.85 -3.22
CA ALA A 344 13.74 19.01 -2.15
C ALA A 344 14.09 18.17 -0.93
N ARG A 345 13.73 18.69 0.24
CA ARG A 345 13.78 18.00 1.52
C ARG A 345 12.41 18.09 2.18
N THR A 346 11.97 16.98 2.74
CA THR A 346 10.70 16.87 3.46
C THR A 346 10.94 16.33 4.86
N ASP A 347 10.18 16.85 5.82
CA ASP A 347 10.06 16.32 7.17
C ASP A 347 8.57 16.20 7.50
N TYR A 348 8.11 14.99 7.75
CA TYR A 348 6.71 14.71 8.07
C TYR A 348 6.59 13.94 9.37
N ARG A 349 5.62 14.34 10.20
CA ARG A 349 5.25 13.63 11.42
C ARG A 349 3.74 13.55 11.58
N ARG A 350 3.27 12.39 12.03
CA ARG A 350 1.89 12.10 12.38
C ARG A 350 1.84 11.41 13.74
N ASP A 351 1.03 11.96 14.64
CA ASP A 351 0.71 11.38 15.93
C ASP A 351 -0.80 11.09 15.96
N GLU A 352 -1.19 9.92 16.44
CA GLU A 352 -2.59 9.45 16.45
C GLU A 352 -2.93 8.76 17.76
N VAL A 353 -4.11 9.09 18.28
CA VAL A 353 -4.75 8.41 19.42
C VAL A 353 -6.13 7.97 18.96
N LEU A 354 -6.46 6.71 19.17
CA LEU A 354 -7.77 6.12 18.90
C LEU A 354 -8.24 5.35 20.13
N ALA A 355 -9.51 5.51 20.49
CA ALA A 355 -10.19 4.69 21.48
C ALA A 355 -11.56 4.30 20.95
N ALA A 356 -11.90 3.01 21.03
CA ALA A 356 -13.17 2.49 20.55
C ALA A 356 -13.75 1.48 21.56
N TRP A 357 -15.00 1.68 21.91
CA TRP A 357 -15.75 0.77 22.75
C TRP A 357 -16.69 -0.08 21.90
N ARG A 358 -16.64 -1.39 22.09
CA ARG A 358 -17.48 -2.37 21.40
C ARG A 358 -18.25 -3.17 22.43
N MET A 359 -19.58 -3.29 22.21
CA MET A 359 -20.47 -4.04 23.09
C MET A 359 -21.55 -4.77 22.31
N ALA A 360 -22.03 -5.87 22.87
CA ALA A 360 -23.25 -6.52 22.41
C ALA A 360 -24.47 -5.82 23.03
N LEU A 361 -25.45 -5.49 22.21
CA LEU A 361 -26.75 -4.97 22.62
C LEU A 361 -27.81 -6.07 22.39
N GLY A 362 -28.00 -6.90 23.41
CA GLY A 362 -28.75 -8.16 23.29
C GLY A 362 -28.01 -9.20 22.45
N GLU A 363 -28.74 -10.18 21.91
CA GLU A 363 -28.18 -11.31 21.17
C GLU A 363 -27.93 -11.00 19.68
N SER A 364 -28.60 -9.97 19.15
CA SER A 364 -28.64 -9.71 17.71
C SER A 364 -27.84 -8.50 17.26
N THR A 365 -27.33 -7.66 18.16
CA THR A 365 -26.71 -6.39 17.80
C THR A 365 -25.33 -6.25 18.40
N LEU A 366 -24.34 -5.97 17.56
CA LEU A 366 -23.00 -5.55 17.96
C LEU A 366 -22.86 -4.05 17.65
N PHE A 367 -22.51 -3.28 18.66
CA PHE A 367 -22.32 -1.83 18.56
C PHE A 367 -20.87 -1.46 18.84
N THR A 368 -20.34 -0.51 18.09
CA THR A 368 -19.00 0.07 18.32
C THR A 368 -19.11 1.59 18.20
N ALA A 369 -18.52 2.30 19.14
CA ALA A 369 -18.35 3.75 19.06
C ALA A 369 -16.91 4.12 19.45
N GLY A 370 -16.37 5.15 18.82
CA GLY A 370 -14.98 5.53 19.08
C GLY A 370 -14.70 7.00 18.80
N LEU A 371 -13.56 7.41 19.33
CA LEU A 371 -12.97 8.74 19.15
C LEU A 371 -11.56 8.58 18.60
N GLN A 372 -11.18 9.48 17.72
CA GLN A 372 -9.83 9.56 17.18
C GLN A 372 -9.36 11.00 17.18
N HIS A 373 -8.12 11.20 17.62
CA HIS A 373 -7.43 12.46 17.55
C HIS A 373 -6.13 12.28 16.78
N GLN A 374 -5.84 13.18 15.84
CA GLN A 374 -4.73 13.09 14.93
C GLN A 374 -4.08 14.44 14.79
N ARG A 375 -2.75 14.46 14.87
CA ARG A 375 -1.91 15.63 14.58
C ARG A 375 -0.93 15.31 13.48
N GLU A 376 -0.84 16.20 12.51
CA GLU A 376 0.10 16.12 11.41
C GLU A 376 0.92 17.41 11.34
N ARG A 377 2.19 17.28 11.05
CA ARG A 377 3.09 18.38 10.75
C ARG A 377 3.93 17.98 9.55
N GLY A 378 4.01 18.87 8.57
CA GLY A 378 4.84 18.69 7.39
C GLY A 378 5.63 19.95 7.10
N ARG A 379 6.92 19.78 6.77
CA ARG A 379 7.82 20.82 6.29
C ARG A 379 8.41 20.37 4.97
N PHE A 380 8.39 21.29 4.01
CA PHE A 380 8.94 21.11 2.68
C PHE A 380 9.89 22.27 2.40
N ASP A 381 11.13 21.98 2.07
CA ASP A 381 12.14 22.95 1.66
C ASP A 381 12.69 22.51 0.30
N SER A 382 12.69 23.39 -0.70
CA SER A 382 13.22 23.06 -2.02
C SER A 382 13.88 24.24 -2.69
N VAL A 383 14.73 23.90 -3.68
CA VAL A 383 15.27 24.84 -4.66
C VAL A 383 14.91 24.32 -6.04
N ILE A 384 14.23 25.14 -6.80
CA ILE A 384 13.80 24.87 -8.17
C ILE A 384 14.71 25.66 -9.11
N ASP A 385 15.36 24.96 -10.05
CA ASP A 385 16.27 25.55 -11.02
C ASP A 385 15.60 25.67 -12.39
N PHE A 386 15.31 26.90 -12.79
CA PHE A 386 14.78 27.25 -14.12
C PHE A 386 15.90 27.50 -15.15
N GLY A 387 17.16 27.25 -14.81
CA GLY A 387 18.32 27.52 -15.66
C GLY A 387 18.75 28.99 -15.62
N ALA A 388 17.84 29.94 -15.79
CA ALA A 388 18.11 31.38 -15.72
C ALA A 388 18.16 31.90 -14.27
N PHE A 389 17.47 31.26 -13.36
CA PHE A 389 17.42 31.63 -11.93
C PHE A 389 17.05 30.44 -11.05
N LEU A 390 17.44 30.52 -9.79
CA LEU A 390 17.07 29.58 -8.74
C LEU A 390 15.93 30.15 -7.92
N LEU A 391 14.89 29.35 -7.68
CA LEU A 391 13.75 29.75 -6.87
C LEU A 391 13.69 28.86 -5.61
N PRO A 392 14.00 29.40 -4.43
CA PRO A 392 13.71 28.73 -3.18
C PRO A 392 12.21 28.65 -2.96
N ALA A 393 11.70 27.47 -2.62
CA ALA A 393 10.30 27.24 -2.33
C ALA A 393 10.16 26.40 -1.07
N ALA A 394 9.56 26.97 -0.03
CA ALA A 394 9.43 26.31 1.26
C ALA A 394 8.05 26.59 1.88
N PHE A 395 7.54 25.60 2.62
CA PHE A 395 6.36 25.76 3.44
C PHE A 395 6.39 24.83 4.66
N GLU A 396 5.66 25.19 5.69
CA GLU A 396 5.37 24.34 6.84
C GLU A 396 3.86 24.40 7.11
N LEU A 397 3.22 23.25 7.21
CA LEU A 397 1.80 23.12 7.53
C LEU A 397 1.60 22.17 8.71
N ARG A 398 0.56 22.46 9.48
CA ARG A 398 0.10 21.64 10.61
C ARG A 398 -1.39 21.42 10.46
N ARG A 399 -1.82 20.22 10.79
CA ARG A 399 -3.23 19.85 10.79
C ARG A 399 -3.54 19.04 12.03
N GLU A 400 -4.62 19.39 12.68
CA GLU A 400 -5.18 18.64 13.80
C GLU A 400 -6.59 18.22 13.43
N THR A 401 -6.92 16.95 13.59
CA THR A 401 -8.22 16.41 13.21
C THR A 401 -8.80 15.63 14.39
N GLN A 402 -10.03 15.95 14.76
CA GLN A 402 -10.80 15.22 15.75
C GLN A 402 -11.95 14.51 15.06
N SER A 403 -12.17 13.27 15.44
CA SER A 403 -13.22 12.45 14.84
C SER A 403 -13.96 11.65 15.89
N ALA A 404 -15.24 11.49 15.66
CA ALA A 404 -16.10 10.56 16.40
C ALA A 404 -16.81 9.65 15.41
N PHE A 405 -16.92 8.38 15.74
CA PHE A 405 -17.63 7.43 14.89
C PHE A 405 -18.48 6.46 15.72
N ALA A 406 -19.54 5.97 15.10
CA ALA A 406 -20.36 4.90 15.64
C ALA A 406 -20.83 3.98 14.52
N GLU A 407 -20.92 2.70 14.82
CA GLU A 407 -21.35 1.65 13.89
C GLU A 407 -22.11 0.57 14.64
N ALA A 408 -23.23 0.12 14.08
CA ALA A 408 -24.00 -0.98 14.61
C ALA A 408 -24.19 -2.05 13.53
N ARG A 409 -24.04 -3.31 13.92
CA ARG A 409 -24.37 -4.49 13.10
C ARG A 409 -25.48 -5.26 13.80
N TRP A 410 -26.62 -5.31 13.15
CA TRP A 410 -27.77 -6.08 13.60
C TRP A 410 -27.93 -7.33 12.73
N GLN A 411 -28.13 -8.49 13.36
CA GLN A 411 -28.34 -9.76 12.68
C GLN A 411 -29.56 -10.47 13.26
N ARG A 412 -30.54 -10.81 12.42
CA ARG A 412 -31.72 -11.55 12.81
C ARG A 412 -32.20 -12.45 11.67
N GLY A 413 -32.25 -13.75 11.93
CA GLY A 413 -32.53 -14.75 10.90
C GLY A 413 -31.51 -14.63 9.76
N ASP A 414 -31.98 -14.56 8.54
CA ASP A 414 -31.14 -14.46 7.33
C ASP A 414 -30.61 -13.04 7.05
N TRP A 415 -31.06 -12.04 7.81
CA TRP A 415 -30.73 -10.64 7.54
C TRP A 415 -29.61 -10.13 8.43
N THR A 416 -28.67 -9.41 7.82
CA THR A 416 -27.67 -8.59 8.50
C THR A 416 -27.75 -7.16 7.97
N VAL A 417 -27.93 -6.21 8.88
CA VAL A 417 -27.89 -4.78 8.57
C VAL A 417 -26.71 -4.18 9.34
N GLN A 418 -25.85 -3.43 8.66
CA GLN A 418 -24.77 -2.70 9.28
C GLN A 418 -24.86 -1.24 8.86
N GLY A 419 -24.91 -0.34 9.82
CA GLY A 419 -24.99 1.08 9.57
C GLY A 419 -24.12 1.85 10.54
N GLY A 420 -23.58 2.96 10.08
CA GLY A 420 -22.72 3.79 10.90
C GLY A 420 -22.47 5.17 10.29
N ALA A 421 -21.85 6.02 11.06
CA ALA A 421 -21.40 7.32 10.61
C ALA A 421 -20.10 7.72 11.32
N ARG A 422 -19.28 8.50 10.61
CA ARG A 422 -18.13 9.21 11.16
C ARG A 422 -18.36 10.71 11.01
N TYR A 423 -18.19 11.42 12.09
CA TYR A 423 -18.05 12.87 12.11
C TYR A 423 -16.56 13.21 12.20
N GLU A 424 -16.12 14.13 11.38
CA GLU A 424 -14.73 14.59 11.34
C GLU A 424 -14.71 16.12 11.37
N ARG A 425 -13.89 16.66 12.26
CA ARG A 425 -13.67 18.09 12.42
C ARG A 425 -12.18 18.39 12.39
N PRO A 426 -11.66 19.00 11.31
CA PRO A 426 -10.35 19.64 11.35
C PRO A 426 -10.38 20.79 12.36
N ALA A 427 -9.41 20.85 13.25
CA ALA A 427 -9.29 21.94 14.22
C ALA A 427 -8.62 23.14 13.55
N ASP A 428 -9.14 24.34 13.82
CA ASP A 428 -8.64 25.58 13.26
C ASP A 428 -7.26 25.91 13.82
N GLY A 429 -6.21 25.67 13.04
CA GLY A 429 -4.87 26.18 13.28
C GLY A 429 -4.65 27.48 12.54
N LYS A 430 -3.72 28.33 12.99
CA LYS A 430 -3.35 29.60 12.33
C LYS A 430 -2.88 29.46 10.88
N ASN A 431 -2.59 28.24 10.42
CA ASN A 431 -2.27 27.86 9.05
C ASN A 431 -3.34 26.87 8.57
N ASN A 432 -4.53 27.39 8.29
CA ASN A 432 -5.72 26.64 7.93
C ASN A 432 -5.42 25.59 6.85
N SER A 433 -5.43 24.32 7.24
CA SER A 433 -5.12 23.17 6.40
C SER A 433 -6.37 22.58 5.74
N GLY A 434 -7.32 23.45 5.40
CA GLY A 434 -8.44 23.18 4.51
C GLY A 434 -9.41 22.10 5.01
N GLY A 435 -10.54 22.48 5.56
CA GLY A 435 -11.64 21.54 5.74
C GLY A 435 -12.70 22.04 6.71
N GLU A 436 -13.93 21.92 6.30
CA GLU A 436 -15.10 22.06 7.15
C GLU A 436 -15.41 20.75 7.86
N ALA A 437 -16.08 20.84 9.01
CA ALA A 437 -16.61 19.66 9.69
C ALA A 437 -17.57 18.88 8.75
N SER A 438 -17.44 17.57 8.72
CA SER A 438 -18.22 16.74 7.79
C SER A 438 -18.67 15.43 8.42
N THR A 439 -19.79 14.90 7.92
CA THR A 439 -20.35 13.62 8.36
C THR A 439 -20.43 12.64 7.19
N HIS A 440 -19.96 11.41 7.43
CA HIS A 440 -19.81 10.37 6.45
C HIS A 440 -20.59 9.13 6.87
N PRO A 441 -21.84 8.98 6.40
CA PRO A 441 -22.66 7.83 6.68
C PRO A 441 -22.28 6.63 5.81
N MET A 442 -22.50 5.44 6.35
CA MET A 442 -22.48 4.18 5.63
C MET A 442 -23.68 3.30 6.01
N LEU A 443 -24.13 2.48 5.06
CA LEU A 443 -25.17 1.49 5.27
C LEU A 443 -24.88 0.27 4.40
N SER A 444 -25.01 -0.92 4.97
CA SER A 444 -25.02 -2.17 4.21
C SER A 444 -26.16 -3.09 4.66
N LEU A 445 -26.67 -3.83 3.71
CA LEU A 445 -27.71 -4.84 3.89
C LEU A 445 -27.20 -6.14 3.29
N GLN A 446 -27.35 -7.24 4.01
CA GLN A 446 -27.00 -8.57 3.55
C GLN A 446 -28.12 -9.54 3.86
N ARG A 447 -28.31 -10.53 3.00
CA ARG A 447 -29.26 -11.62 3.22
C ARG A 447 -28.63 -12.95 2.90
N SER A 448 -28.62 -13.86 3.87
CA SER A 448 -28.33 -15.28 3.64
C SER A 448 -29.47 -15.91 2.83
N LEU A 449 -29.12 -16.80 1.92
CA LEU A 449 -30.09 -17.53 1.08
C LEU A 449 -30.39 -18.93 1.62
N GLY A 450 -29.90 -19.24 2.83
CA GLY A 450 -29.97 -20.54 3.47
C GLY A 450 -28.79 -21.45 3.14
N GLU A 451 -28.78 -22.64 3.71
CA GLU A 451 -27.66 -23.58 3.61
C GLU A 451 -27.22 -23.84 2.16
N GLY A 452 -25.92 -23.74 1.90
CA GLY A 452 -25.28 -24.01 0.62
C GLY A 452 -25.59 -23.00 -0.51
N ARG A 453 -26.50 -22.03 -0.34
CA ARG A 453 -26.90 -21.09 -1.41
C ARG A 453 -26.19 -19.74 -1.36
N GLY A 454 -25.42 -19.48 -0.29
CA GLY A 454 -24.66 -18.24 -0.16
C GLY A 454 -25.49 -17.03 0.29
N GLN A 455 -25.07 -15.84 -0.12
CA GLN A 455 -25.65 -14.57 0.29
C GLN A 455 -25.59 -13.52 -0.81
N TRP A 456 -26.49 -12.57 -0.78
CA TRP A 456 -26.36 -11.32 -1.51
C TRP A 456 -26.28 -10.14 -0.54
N GLY A 457 -25.72 -9.02 -0.99
CA GLY A 457 -25.67 -7.80 -0.18
C GLY A 457 -25.52 -6.56 -1.03
N ALA A 458 -25.92 -5.45 -0.44
CA ALA A 458 -25.78 -4.13 -1.03
C ALA A 458 -25.18 -3.16 0.00
N SER A 459 -24.40 -2.19 -0.45
CA SER A 459 -23.84 -1.16 0.41
C SER A 459 -23.81 0.20 -0.27
N ILE A 460 -23.88 1.25 0.55
CA ILE A 460 -23.68 2.64 0.16
C ILE A 460 -22.85 3.32 1.24
N ALA A 461 -21.83 4.08 0.84
CA ALA A 461 -20.96 4.80 1.76
C ALA A 461 -20.47 6.12 1.16
N ARG A 462 -20.36 7.13 2.01
CA ARG A 462 -19.65 8.38 1.69
C ARG A 462 -18.28 8.39 2.32
N SER A 463 -17.32 8.96 1.61
CA SER A 463 -15.96 9.18 2.10
C SER A 463 -15.45 10.54 1.65
N SER A 464 -14.45 11.06 2.33
CA SER A 464 -13.73 12.25 1.92
C SER A 464 -12.26 12.16 2.26
N LYS A 465 -11.47 13.00 1.59
CA LYS A 465 -10.05 13.15 1.84
C LYS A 465 -9.73 14.63 1.90
N LEU A 466 -9.00 15.04 2.93
CA LEU A 466 -8.48 16.39 3.04
C LEU A 466 -7.39 16.62 2.01
N PRO A 467 -7.25 17.86 1.45
CA PRO A 467 -6.18 18.19 0.55
C PRO A 467 -4.81 17.90 1.18
N SER A 468 -3.85 17.45 0.38
CA SER A 468 -2.48 17.19 0.85
C SER A 468 -1.77 18.49 1.22
N PHE A 469 -0.75 18.44 2.07
CA PHE A 469 0.05 19.61 2.43
C PHE A 469 0.77 20.19 1.21
N TYR A 470 1.22 19.33 0.29
CA TYR A 470 1.78 19.76 -0.97
C TYR A 470 0.78 20.60 -1.79
N ALA A 471 -0.46 20.11 -1.90
CA ALA A 471 -1.50 20.80 -2.67
C ALA A 471 -1.92 22.13 -2.05
N LEU A 472 -1.87 22.26 -0.73
CA LEU A 472 -2.22 23.49 -0.03
C LEU A 472 -1.07 24.51 0.00
N GLY A 473 0.16 24.05 0.24
CA GLY A 473 1.27 24.89 0.66
C GLY A 473 2.36 25.13 -0.37
N HIS A 474 2.39 24.40 -1.50
CA HIS A 474 3.49 24.55 -2.47
C HIS A 474 3.48 25.94 -3.10
N PRO A 475 4.58 26.73 -3.01
CA PRO A 475 4.58 28.15 -3.38
C PRO A 475 4.23 28.47 -4.85
N LEU A 476 4.50 27.52 -5.79
CA LEU A 476 4.23 27.74 -7.21
C LEU A 476 2.84 27.26 -7.63
N VAL A 477 2.41 26.12 -7.12
CA VAL A 477 1.20 25.43 -7.63
C VAL A 477 0.16 25.17 -6.54
N GLY A 478 0.50 25.43 -5.28
CA GLY A 478 -0.39 25.18 -4.15
C GLY A 478 -1.57 26.15 -4.12
N ASN A 479 -2.66 25.69 -3.50
CA ASN A 479 -3.88 26.48 -3.35
C ASN A 479 -4.49 26.23 -1.97
N ALA A 480 -4.39 27.21 -1.10
CA ALA A 480 -4.93 27.16 0.25
C ALA A 480 -6.47 27.13 0.31
N LEU A 481 -7.16 27.37 -0.82
CA LEU A 481 -8.61 27.36 -0.91
C LEU A 481 -9.19 26.02 -1.34
N LEU A 482 -8.35 24.99 -1.49
CA LEU A 482 -8.82 23.65 -1.86
C LEU A 482 -9.80 23.08 -0.84
N ALA A 483 -10.94 22.62 -1.33
CA ALA A 483 -11.94 21.89 -0.56
C ALA A 483 -11.61 20.39 -0.49
N PRO A 484 -12.14 19.66 0.51
CA PRO A 484 -12.00 18.22 0.58
C PRO A 484 -12.55 17.50 -0.65
N GLU A 485 -11.82 16.52 -1.12
CA GLU A 485 -12.27 15.56 -2.12
C GLU A 485 -13.36 14.65 -1.52
N ARG A 486 -14.34 14.24 -2.31
CA ARG A 486 -15.49 13.46 -1.84
C ARG A 486 -15.77 12.30 -2.76
N ALA A 487 -16.20 11.17 -2.20
CA ALA A 487 -16.67 10.01 -2.95
C ALA A 487 -17.98 9.46 -2.41
N LEU A 488 -18.79 8.92 -3.32
CA LEU A 488 -19.97 8.12 -3.02
C LEU A 488 -19.81 6.76 -3.68
N HIS A 489 -19.79 5.71 -2.86
CA HIS A 489 -19.68 4.32 -3.28
C HIS A 489 -21.00 3.61 -3.15
N ARG A 490 -21.30 2.73 -4.12
CA ARG A 490 -22.45 1.82 -4.12
C ARG A 490 -21.96 0.46 -4.61
N GLU A 491 -22.35 -0.58 -3.92
CA GLU A 491 -22.01 -1.95 -4.29
C GLU A 491 -23.24 -2.86 -4.18
N LEU A 492 -23.31 -3.82 -5.07
CA LEU A 492 -24.22 -4.95 -5.01
C LEU A 492 -23.39 -6.21 -5.25
N TYR A 493 -23.50 -7.21 -4.38
CA TYR A 493 -22.74 -8.43 -4.54
C TYR A 493 -23.58 -9.68 -4.29
N TYR A 494 -23.13 -10.75 -4.90
CA TYR A 494 -23.49 -12.12 -4.59
C TYR A 494 -22.24 -12.92 -4.24
N ALA A 495 -22.31 -13.73 -3.18
CA ALA A 495 -21.29 -14.70 -2.83
C ALA A 495 -21.98 -16.02 -2.50
N ASN A 496 -21.59 -17.10 -3.15
CA ASN A 496 -22.09 -18.42 -2.76
C ASN A 496 -21.45 -18.87 -1.44
N ALA A 497 -21.88 -20.00 -0.90
CA ALA A 497 -21.36 -20.53 0.34
C ALA A 497 -19.85 -20.81 0.24
N ALA A 498 -19.11 -20.61 1.31
CA ALA A 498 -17.68 -20.82 1.35
C ALA A 498 -17.28 -22.29 1.20
N ASP A 499 -18.16 -23.19 1.58
CA ASP A 499 -18.04 -24.65 1.40
C ASP A 499 -18.58 -25.14 0.04
N ALA A 500 -19.05 -24.24 -0.83
CA ALA A 500 -19.41 -24.61 -2.19
C ALA A 500 -18.20 -25.20 -2.94
N ALA A 501 -18.47 -26.08 -3.89
CA ALA A 501 -17.41 -26.64 -4.74
C ALA A 501 -16.57 -25.56 -5.44
N TRP A 502 -17.23 -24.44 -5.81
CA TRP A 502 -16.60 -23.25 -6.39
C TRP A 502 -16.99 -22.01 -5.58
N PRO A 503 -16.31 -21.71 -4.44
CA PRO A 503 -16.53 -20.44 -3.73
C PRO A 503 -16.35 -19.28 -4.68
N THR A 504 -17.44 -18.51 -4.87
CA THR A 504 -17.49 -17.45 -5.89
C THR A 504 -18.09 -16.20 -5.30
N ARG A 505 -17.47 -15.04 -5.56
CA ARG A 505 -18.02 -13.72 -5.28
C ARG A 505 -18.05 -12.90 -6.56
N ILE A 506 -19.18 -12.26 -6.82
CA ILE A 506 -19.37 -11.30 -7.91
C ILE A 506 -19.84 -9.99 -7.27
N THR A 507 -19.22 -8.87 -7.65
CA THR A 507 -19.53 -7.55 -7.11
C THR A 507 -19.70 -6.55 -8.25
N LEU A 508 -20.86 -5.92 -8.34
CA LEU A 508 -21.10 -4.73 -9.14
C LEU A 508 -20.79 -3.51 -8.28
N PHE A 509 -20.01 -2.57 -8.79
CA PHE A 509 -19.66 -1.35 -8.07
C PHE A 509 -19.87 -0.11 -8.92
N SER A 510 -20.16 1.00 -8.23
CA SER A 510 -20.27 2.34 -8.79
C SER A 510 -19.67 3.33 -7.81
N ALA A 511 -18.71 4.12 -8.25
CA ALA A 511 -18.07 5.17 -7.48
C ALA A 511 -18.20 6.51 -8.20
N ARG A 512 -18.55 7.55 -7.46
CA ARG A 512 -18.68 8.93 -7.95
C ARG A 512 -17.78 9.81 -7.12
N TYR A 513 -16.73 10.34 -7.75
CA TYR A 513 -15.77 11.24 -7.15
C TYR A 513 -16.08 12.68 -7.56
N ARG A 514 -15.94 13.63 -6.62
CA ARG A 514 -16.17 15.06 -6.83
C ARG A 514 -15.12 15.88 -6.12
N ASN A 515 -14.87 17.10 -6.60
CA ASN A 515 -13.89 18.04 -6.06
C ASN A 515 -12.47 17.44 -6.06
N LEU A 516 -12.16 16.56 -7.01
CA LEU A 516 -10.81 16.02 -7.08
C LEU A 516 -9.82 17.12 -7.37
N VAL A 517 -8.68 17.06 -6.69
CA VAL A 517 -7.58 17.99 -6.90
C VAL A 517 -6.91 17.66 -8.24
N ASP A 518 -6.85 18.63 -9.12
CA ASP A 518 -6.28 18.53 -10.45
C ASP A 518 -5.39 19.74 -10.75
N PHE A 519 -4.50 19.61 -11.71
CA PHE A 519 -3.58 20.68 -12.09
C PHE A 519 -4.20 21.54 -13.20
N ASP A 520 -4.23 22.86 -12.99
CA ASP A 520 -4.58 23.86 -13.98
C ASP A 520 -3.33 24.57 -14.46
N ALA A 521 -2.99 24.42 -15.74
CA ALA A 521 -1.82 25.04 -16.36
C ALA A 521 -2.03 26.53 -16.72
N GLY A 522 -3.23 27.10 -16.44
CA GLY A 522 -3.52 28.52 -16.71
C GLY A 522 -2.55 29.46 -16.00
N PRO A 523 -2.45 30.74 -16.43
CA PRO A 523 -1.65 31.72 -15.71
C PRO A 523 -2.39 32.27 -14.48
N PRO A 524 -1.92 32.06 -13.21
CA PRO A 524 -0.80 31.20 -12.80
C PRO A 524 -1.14 29.70 -12.78
N PRO A 525 -0.18 28.79 -12.97
CA PRO A 525 -0.41 27.37 -12.81
C PRO A 525 -0.78 27.06 -11.36
N GLN A 526 -1.86 26.31 -11.14
CA GLN A 526 -2.37 26.08 -9.79
C GLN A 526 -3.10 24.74 -9.66
N LEU A 527 -3.08 24.16 -8.46
CA LEU A 527 -3.95 23.03 -8.12
C LEU A 527 -5.36 23.53 -7.78
N VAL A 528 -6.37 22.88 -8.35
CA VAL A 528 -7.79 23.29 -8.23
C VAL A 528 -8.71 22.10 -7.97
N ASN A 529 -9.84 22.33 -7.35
CA ASN A 529 -10.91 21.32 -7.22
C ASN A 529 -11.79 21.35 -8.50
N ARG A 530 -11.48 20.53 -9.46
CA ARG A 530 -12.18 20.57 -10.75
C ARG A 530 -12.82 19.26 -11.15
N ALA A 531 -12.11 18.18 -10.99
CA ALA A 531 -12.45 16.95 -11.63
C ALA A 531 -13.66 16.23 -10.97
N ARG A 532 -14.52 15.71 -11.83
CA ARG A 532 -15.51 14.69 -11.49
C ARG A 532 -15.12 13.42 -12.21
N ILE A 533 -15.08 12.31 -11.48
CA ILE A 533 -14.77 10.99 -12.05
C ILE A 533 -15.86 10.03 -11.67
N GLU A 534 -16.27 9.23 -12.65
CA GLU A 534 -17.20 8.13 -12.46
C GLU A 534 -16.53 6.83 -12.81
N ALA A 535 -16.61 5.85 -11.90
CA ALA A 535 -16.08 4.50 -12.10
C ALA A 535 -17.21 3.50 -11.86
N ASP A 536 -17.55 2.73 -12.88
CA ASP A 536 -18.55 1.67 -12.82
C ASP A 536 -17.90 0.36 -13.26
N GLY A 537 -18.21 -0.75 -12.60
CA GLY A 537 -17.58 -2.02 -12.97
C GLY A 537 -18.16 -3.24 -12.30
N LEU A 538 -17.58 -4.37 -12.69
CA LEU A 538 -17.84 -5.70 -12.18
C LEU A 538 -16.51 -6.32 -11.75
N GLU A 539 -16.48 -6.88 -10.55
CA GLU A 539 -15.40 -7.72 -10.06
C GLU A 539 -15.92 -9.13 -9.82
N TRP A 540 -15.10 -10.13 -10.10
CA TRP A 540 -15.41 -11.51 -9.76
C TRP A 540 -14.18 -12.20 -9.21
N ARG A 541 -14.41 -13.15 -8.32
CA ARG A 541 -13.40 -14.09 -7.82
C ARG A 541 -14.05 -15.43 -7.62
N SER A 542 -13.39 -16.49 -8.07
CA SER A 542 -13.84 -17.87 -7.91
C SER A 542 -12.64 -18.77 -7.65
N GLY A 543 -12.80 -19.82 -6.87
CA GLY A 543 -11.74 -20.77 -6.60
C GLY A 543 -12.28 -22.17 -6.44
N HIS A 544 -11.41 -23.18 -6.63
CA HIS A 544 -11.74 -24.58 -6.42
C HIS A 544 -10.53 -25.36 -5.97
N ARG A 545 -10.72 -26.30 -5.05
CA ARG A 545 -9.76 -27.34 -4.70
C ARG A 545 -10.31 -28.67 -5.13
N PHE A 546 -9.57 -29.33 -6.00
CA PHE A 546 -9.89 -30.67 -6.52
C PHE A 546 -9.49 -31.75 -5.52
N ASP A 547 -10.02 -32.96 -5.65
CA ASP A 547 -9.72 -34.09 -4.78
C ASP A 547 -8.23 -34.50 -4.76
N ASN A 548 -7.49 -34.19 -5.84
CA ASN A 548 -6.05 -34.37 -5.94
C ASN A 548 -5.24 -33.18 -5.38
N ASP A 549 -5.87 -32.33 -4.59
CA ASP A 549 -5.30 -31.13 -3.99
C ASP A 549 -4.84 -30.04 -4.97
N TRP A 550 -5.17 -30.14 -6.24
CA TRP A 550 -4.99 -29.04 -7.18
C TRP A 550 -5.88 -27.88 -6.76
N ARG A 551 -5.32 -26.68 -6.85
CA ARG A 551 -6.03 -25.46 -6.49
C ARG A 551 -6.09 -24.52 -7.68
N VAL A 552 -7.28 -24.12 -8.08
CA VAL A 552 -7.50 -23.12 -9.11
C VAL A 552 -8.15 -21.89 -8.50
N GLN A 553 -7.64 -20.72 -8.83
CA GLN A 553 -8.26 -19.43 -8.51
C GLN A 553 -8.36 -18.61 -9.78
N LEU A 554 -9.53 -18.04 -10.02
CA LEU A 554 -9.81 -17.12 -11.10
C LEU A 554 -10.32 -15.81 -10.51
N ASP A 555 -9.82 -14.70 -11.00
CA ASP A 555 -10.28 -13.38 -10.61
C ASP A 555 -10.26 -12.40 -11.78
N GLY A 556 -11.09 -11.39 -11.72
CA GLY A 556 -11.11 -10.39 -12.76
C GLY A 556 -11.86 -9.13 -12.37
N THR A 557 -11.58 -8.08 -13.11
CA THR A 557 -12.23 -6.78 -13.01
C THR A 557 -12.48 -6.25 -14.40
N TRP A 558 -13.73 -5.96 -14.70
CA TRP A 558 -14.11 -5.14 -15.83
C TRP A 558 -14.63 -3.80 -15.32
N MET A 559 -14.10 -2.69 -15.84
CA MET A 559 -14.51 -1.37 -15.38
C MET A 559 -14.50 -0.33 -16.50
N ARG A 560 -15.32 0.68 -16.34
CA ARG A 560 -15.32 1.90 -17.13
C ARG A 560 -15.11 3.09 -16.21
N VAL A 561 -14.05 3.84 -16.46
CA VAL A 561 -13.74 5.08 -15.76
C VAL A 561 -13.87 6.22 -16.75
N ARG A 562 -14.56 7.29 -16.38
CA ARG A 562 -14.82 8.42 -17.26
C ARG A 562 -14.85 9.74 -16.49
N ASP A 563 -14.46 10.78 -17.16
CA ASP A 563 -14.79 12.14 -16.80
C ASP A 563 -16.13 12.50 -17.46
N PRO A 564 -17.21 12.79 -16.70
CA PRO A 564 -18.49 13.16 -17.27
C PRO A 564 -18.49 14.52 -17.94
N ASP A 565 -17.51 15.38 -17.62
CA ASP A 565 -17.36 16.72 -18.20
C ASP A 565 -16.59 16.71 -19.54
N GLY A 566 -16.16 15.52 -20.00
CA GLY A 566 -15.60 15.33 -21.34
C GLY A 566 -14.10 15.54 -21.47
N GLY A 567 -13.36 15.39 -20.37
CA GLY A 567 -11.90 15.45 -20.35
C GLY A 567 -11.20 14.32 -21.08
N ALA A 568 -9.87 14.40 -21.18
CA ALA A 568 -9.02 13.36 -21.74
C ALA A 568 -9.19 12.02 -20.98
N PRO A 569 -8.93 10.87 -21.61
CA PRO A 569 -8.93 9.60 -20.91
C PRO A 569 -7.98 9.61 -19.72
N LEU A 570 -8.38 8.98 -18.62
CA LEU A 570 -7.55 8.91 -17.43
C LEU A 570 -6.42 7.89 -17.61
N ARG A 571 -5.23 8.22 -17.15
CA ARG A 571 -4.02 7.39 -17.26
C ARG A 571 -4.14 6.13 -16.42
N HIS A 572 -3.54 5.01 -16.88
CA HIS A 572 -3.41 3.75 -16.16
C HIS A 572 -4.72 3.07 -15.73
N ARG A 573 -5.83 3.25 -16.51
CA ARG A 573 -7.14 2.64 -16.26
C ARG A 573 -7.49 1.61 -17.35
N PRO A 574 -6.95 0.36 -17.30
CA PRO A 574 -7.37 -0.71 -18.22
C PRO A 574 -8.83 -1.06 -17.98
N ARG A 575 -9.56 -1.37 -19.06
CA ARG A 575 -10.97 -1.76 -18.96
C ARG A 575 -11.17 -3.18 -18.43
N LEU A 576 -10.23 -4.07 -18.71
CA LEU A 576 -10.28 -5.48 -18.33
C LEU A 576 -8.97 -5.90 -17.70
N GLN A 577 -9.07 -6.58 -16.58
CA GLN A 577 -7.99 -7.28 -15.90
C GLN A 577 -8.49 -8.68 -15.56
N VAL A 578 -7.70 -9.70 -15.85
CA VAL A 578 -8.03 -11.10 -15.52
C VAL A 578 -6.80 -11.75 -14.92
N GLY A 579 -6.98 -12.50 -13.86
CA GLY A 579 -5.99 -13.32 -13.21
C GLY A 579 -6.43 -14.79 -13.17
N ALA A 580 -5.49 -15.70 -13.31
CA ALA A 580 -5.68 -17.12 -13.07
C ALA A 580 -4.47 -17.68 -12.34
N GLN A 581 -4.70 -18.47 -11.30
CA GLN A 581 -3.66 -19.15 -10.54
C GLN A 581 -3.98 -20.65 -10.48
N LEU A 582 -2.96 -21.46 -10.64
CA LEU A 582 -3.02 -22.90 -10.49
C LEU A 582 -1.90 -23.35 -9.54
N GLY A 583 -2.26 -24.02 -8.45
CA GLY A 583 -1.34 -24.67 -7.53
C GLY A 583 -1.44 -26.19 -7.68
N VAL A 584 -0.33 -26.85 -7.92
CA VAL A 584 -0.25 -28.29 -8.14
C VAL A 584 0.73 -28.88 -7.12
N PRO A 585 0.26 -29.65 -6.13
CA PRO A 585 1.14 -30.38 -5.24
C PRO A 585 1.84 -31.50 -6.01
N ILE A 586 3.12 -31.68 -5.75
CA ILE A 586 3.98 -32.74 -6.32
C ILE A 586 4.56 -33.56 -5.17
N GLY A 587 3.84 -34.59 -4.75
CA GLY A 587 4.11 -35.30 -3.51
C GLY A 587 3.88 -34.39 -2.29
N GLU A 588 4.40 -34.78 -1.14
CA GLU A 588 4.11 -34.09 0.14
C GLU A 588 4.90 -32.79 0.35
N ALA A 589 6.03 -32.62 -0.33
CA ALA A 589 7.01 -31.58 -0.03
C ALA A 589 7.18 -30.52 -1.13
N ARG A 590 6.50 -30.66 -2.25
CA ARG A 590 6.67 -29.76 -3.40
C ARG A 590 5.34 -29.20 -3.88
N GLU A 591 5.37 -28.00 -4.39
CA GLU A 591 4.23 -27.36 -5.03
C GLU A 591 4.70 -26.54 -6.23
N LEU A 592 4.07 -26.78 -7.37
CA LEU A 592 4.20 -25.96 -8.57
C LEU A 592 3.06 -24.95 -8.61
N SER A 593 3.38 -23.68 -8.72
CA SER A 593 2.42 -22.59 -8.89
C SER A 593 2.57 -21.98 -10.28
N LEU A 594 1.48 -21.85 -11.00
CA LEU A 594 1.36 -21.13 -12.25
C LEU A 594 0.46 -19.93 -12.03
N MET A 595 0.85 -18.75 -12.50
CA MET A 595 0.05 -17.55 -12.44
C MET A 595 0.03 -16.87 -13.81
N VAL A 596 -1.17 -16.55 -14.29
CA VAL A 596 -1.41 -15.78 -15.52
C VAL A 596 -2.11 -14.49 -15.16
N ARG A 597 -1.68 -13.39 -15.75
CA ARG A 597 -2.34 -12.10 -15.64
C ARG A 597 -2.47 -11.45 -17.01
N HIS A 598 -3.68 -10.99 -17.32
CA HIS A 598 -3.97 -10.19 -18.52
C HIS A 598 -4.44 -8.80 -18.14
N LEU A 599 -3.89 -7.77 -18.80
CA LEU A 599 -4.32 -6.38 -18.76
C LEU A 599 -4.69 -5.93 -20.17
N SER A 600 -5.87 -5.36 -20.34
CA SER A 600 -6.23 -4.70 -21.61
C SER A 600 -5.42 -3.41 -21.82
N ARG A 601 -5.49 -2.86 -23.05
CA ARG A 601 -4.86 -1.58 -23.37
C ARG A 601 -5.29 -0.48 -22.36
N ARG A 602 -4.38 0.48 -22.12
CA ARG A 602 -4.61 1.61 -21.21
C ARG A 602 -4.02 2.90 -21.78
N PHE A 603 -4.63 3.99 -21.45
CA PHE A 603 -4.16 5.33 -21.83
C PHE A 603 -3.02 5.78 -20.91
N ASP A 604 -2.05 6.48 -21.46
CA ASP A 604 -0.97 7.15 -20.76
C ASP A 604 -0.52 8.39 -21.51
N SER A 605 0.22 9.29 -20.84
CA SER A 605 0.71 10.54 -21.41
C SER A 605 2.07 10.89 -20.80
N SER A 606 3.01 11.35 -21.62
CA SER A 606 4.31 11.84 -21.16
C SER A 606 4.68 13.15 -21.86
N ILE A 607 5.57 13.94 -21.25
CA ILE A 607 5.98 15.24 -21.82
C ILE A 607 6.59 15.06 -23.21
N PRO A 608 7.58 14.17 -23.45
CA PRO A 608 8.23 14.07 -24.77
C PRO A 608 7.34 13.50 -25.86
N THR A 609 6.38 12.63 -25.54
CA THR A 609 5.62 11.88 -26.56
C THR A 609 4.16 12.30 -26.70
N GLY A 610 3.63 13.09 -25.75
CA GLY A 610 2.20 13.35 -25.65
C GLY A 610 1.41 12.09 -25.29
N ASP A 611 0.16 12.08 -25.71
CA ASP A 611 -0.84 11.04 -25.40
C ASP A 611 -0.63 9.76 -26.21
N ARG A 612 -0.71 8.61 -25.54
CA ARG A 612 -0.54 7.29 -26.18
C ARG A 612 -1.41 6.22 -25.53
N TRP A 613 -1.76 5.21 -26.32
CA TRP A 613 -2.34 3.96 -25.82
C TRP A 613 -1.27 2.91 -25.67
N LEU A 614 -1.03 2.46 -24.45
CA LEU A 614 -0.17 1.33 -24.16
C LEU A 614 -0.91 0.03 -24.53
N GLY A 615 -0.19 -0.90 -25.14
CA GLY A 615 -0.73 -2.19 -25.56
C GLY A 615 -1.24 -3.05 -24.42
N ALA A 616 -2.09 -4.02 -24.74
CA ALA A 616 -2.46 -5.06 -23.79
C ALA A 616 -1.24 -5.94 -23.44
N SER A 617 -1.25 -6.51 -22.24
CA SER A 617 -0.18 -7.41 -21.78
C SER A 617 -0.73 -8.67 -21.16
N THR A 618 -0.05 -9.80 -21.41
CA THR A 618 -0.30 -11.07 -20.73
C THR A 618 1.01 -11.58 -20.17
N VAL A 619 1.06 -11.81 -18.88
CA VAL A 619 2.24 -12.29 -18.16
C VAL A 619 1.95 -13.65 -17.58
N LEU A 620 2.93 -14.56 -17.72
CA LEU A 620 2.91 -15.89 -17.14
C LEU A 620 4.09 -16.05 -16.21
N ASP A 621 3.83 -16.41 -14.95
CA ASP A 621 4.83 -16.68 -13.92
C ASP A 621 4.73 -18.12 -13.46
N LEU A 622 5.89 -18.76 -13.20
CA LEU A 622 6.01 -20.11 -12.65
C LEU A 622 6.82 -20.04 -11.35
N ALA A 623 6.43 -20.83 -10.35
CA ALA A 623 7.23 -21.01 -9.15
C ALA A 623 7.13 -22.45 -8.65
N LEU A 624 8.29 -23.06 -8.39
CA LEU A 624 8.41 -24.35 -7.72
C LEU A 624 8.88 -24.12 -6.29
N ARG A 625 8.04 -24.47 -5.32
CA ARG A 625 8.35 -24.47 -3.91
C ARG A 625 8.68 -25.90 -3.46
N GLN A 626 9.74 -26.06 -2.69
CA GLN A 626 10.10 -27.32 -2.05
C GLN A 626 10.43 -27.09 -0.57
N ARG A 627 9.89 -27.90 0.31
CA ARG A 627 10.22 -27.94 1.73
C ARG A 627 11.01 -29.20 2.04
N ARG A 628 12.10 -29.07 2.82
CA ARG A 628 12.91 -30.20 3.28
C ARG A 628 13.38 -29.93 4.72
N GLY A 629 12.68 -30.51 5.67
CA GLY A 629 12.92 -30.20 7.09
C GLY A 629 12.76 -28.69 7.35
N PRO A 630 13.73 -28.04 8.00
CA PRO A 630 13.68 -26.61 8.30
C PRO A 630 13.92 -25.71 7.08
N LEU A 631 14.26 -26.27 5.93
CA LEU A 631 14.60 -25.52 4.72
C LEU A 631 13.43 -25.47 3.74
N GLN A 632 13.17 -24.28 3.22
CA GLN A 632 12.26 -24.04 2.10
C GLN A 632 13.00 -23.38 0.94
N TYR A 633 12.88 -23.96 -0.23
CA TYR A 633 13.43 -23.46 -1.49
C TYR A 633 12.29 -22.95 -2.38
N VAL A 634 12.49 -21.85 -3.06
CA VAL A 634 11.61 -21.37 -4.11
C VAL A 634 12.44 -21.04 -5.35
N LEU A 635 12.17 -21.76 -6.43
CA LEU A 635 12.70 -21.44 -7.77
C LEU A 635 11.54 -20.83 -8.57
N ALA A 636 11.68 -19.59 -8.98
CA ALA A 636 10.67 -18.90 -9.76
C ALA A 636 11.19 -18.42 -11.10
N LEU A 637 10.37 -18.51 -12.13
CA LEU A 637 10.59 -17.96 -13.45
C LEU A 637 9.48 -16.94 -13.73
N ASP A 638 9.80 -15.68 -13.51
CA ASP A 638 8.87 -14.57 -13.72
C ASP A 638 8.83 -14.20 -15.21
N ASN A 639 7.66 -13.87 -15.75
CA ASN A 639 7.42 -13.52 -17.15
C ASN A 639 7.99 -14.55 -18.14
N VAL A 640 7.57 -15.81 -18.01
CA VAL A 640 8.07 -16.96 -18.78
C VAL A 640 8.06 -16.72 -20.29
N ALA A 641 7.02 -16.06 -20.79
CA ALA A 641 6.83 -15.77 -22.21
C ALA A 641 7.67 -14.58 -22.71
N ASP A 642 8.46 -13.92 -21.84
CA ASP A 642 9.21 -12.69 -22.16
C ASP A 642 8.31 -11.61 -22.78
N ALA A 643 7.10 -11.45 -22.26
CA ALA A 643 6.16 -10.44 -22.74
C ALA A 643 6.77 -9.05 -22.59
N ARG A 644 6.78 -8.28 -23.66
CA ARG A 644 7.34 -6.94 -23.73
C ARG A 644 6.22 -5.93 -23.82
N ALA A 645 5.81 -5.40 -22.68
CA ALA A 645 4.81 -4.35 -22.59
C ALA A 645 5.37 -3.17 -21.80
N GLU A 646 4.84 -1.99 -22.04
CA GLU A 646 5.17 -0.80 -21.26
C GLU A 646 4.24 -0.71 -20.04
N GLU A 647 4.78 -0.49 -18.85
CA GLU A 647 4.00 -0.14 -17.64
C GLU A 647 3.58 1.33 -17.70
N THR A 648 4.50 2.20 -18.10
CA THR A 648 4.30 3.59 -18.48
C THR A 648 5.00 3.85 -19.80
N ILE A 649 4.73 4.98 -20.45
CA ILE A 649 5.41 5.35 -21.70
C ILE A 649 6.93 5.29 -21.51
N GLY A 650 7.59 4.46 -22.33
CA GLY A 650 9.04 4.29 -22.35
C GLY A 650 9.66 3.52 -21.19
N SER A 651 8.85 3.03 -20.25
CA SER A 651 9.28 2.14 -19.18
C SER A 651 8.66 0.75 -19.40
N GLY A 652 9.49 -0.20 -19.83
CA GLY A 652 9.09 -1.57 -20.06
C GLY A 652 8.92 -2.35 -18.75
N MET A 653 7.97 -3.28 -18.73
CA MET A 653 7.89 -4.25 -17.66
C MET A 653 9.14 -5.15 -17.67
N PRO A 654 9.49 -5.76 -16.51
CA PRO A 654 10.59 -6.71 -16.45
C PRO A 654 10.43 -7.86 -17.45
N GLY A 655 11.49 -8.18 -18.21
CA GLY A 655 11.55 -9.36 -19.08
C GLY A 655 11.55 -10.66 -18.27
N ARG A 656 11.85 -11.77 -18.93
CA ARG A 656 11.99 -13.07 -18.26
C ARG A 656 13.09 -13.04 -17.22
N ARG A 657 12.78 -13.45 -15.97
CA ARG A 657 13.71 -13.46 -14.85
C ARG A 657 13.66 -14.76 -14.10
N LEU A 658 14.84 -15.34 -13.83
CA LEU A 658 14.99 -16.45 -12.91
C LEU A 658 15.26 -15.88 -11.51
N ARG A 659 14.61 -16.46 -10.49
CA ARG A 659 14.78 -16.10 -9.08
C ARG A 659 14.89 -17.35 -8.23
N LEU A 660 15.87 -17.37 -7.34
CA LEU A 660 16.09 -18.43 -6.36
C LEU A 660 15.98 -17.81 -4.96
N SER A 661 15.19 -18.44 -4.10
CA SER A 661 15.09 -18.04 -2.69
C SER A 661 15.27 -19.26 -1.80
N LEU A 662 15.98 -19.06 -0.70
CA LEU A 662 16.19 -20.05 0.34
C LEU A 662 15.73 -19.47 1.68
N GLN A 663 14.99 -20.24 2.44
CA GLN A 663 14.65 -19.92 3.82
C GLN A 663 14.93 -21.09 4.73
N TRP A 664 15.51 -20.78 5.84
CA TRP A 664 15.62 -21.65 7.01
C TRP A 664 14.71 -21.13 8.13
N ALA A 665 14.03 -22.02 8.82
CA ALA A 665 13.30 -21.73 10.05
C ALA A 665 13.69 -22.78 11.09
N ALA A 666 13.93 -22.33 12.32
CA ALA A 666 14.19 -23.27 13.41
C ALA A 666 12.97 -24.20 13.57
N PRO A 667 13.21 -25.51 13.85
CA PRO A 667 12.15 -26.49 14.07
C PRO A 667 11.32 -26.17 15.31
#